data_2e03db202140fff6712f9ef32b2244d8
#
_entry.id   2e03db202140fff6712f9ef32b2244d8
#
_cell.length_a   1.000
_cell.length_b   1.000
_cell.length_c   1.000
_cell.angle_alpha   90.00
_cell.angle_beta   90.00
_cell.angle_gamma   90.00
#
_symmetry.space_group_name_H-M   'P 1'
#
loop_
_entity.id
_entity.type
_entity.pdbx_description
1 polymer ?
#
loop_
_entity_poly.entity_id
_entity_poly.type
_entity_poly.pdbx_seq_one_letter_code
_entity_poly.pdbx_strand_id
1 'polypeptide(L)'
;PVASSIIEPMVDGVALPGEWDGAARYDAPVEGAPFNIEEFYVGYDASNVFVRVDATTIAELENASLDGKSPDLALYFMQPNAVNFNEAETNFRTYYGNQILSFPSKYMVAFDFDTLRDDGRAKWNLFTAKGKTGDQEQWVLSGSSGLGGCAVQDVYEFVIPWSEIGLAPRYSTRIKVVAALADSLSYGDGEDKEMAPPAPAEVVLPDLEEWVTLLQLDDAIGDETGDGDYIYPLASDFATPNDGGLWDARKLTIRQSAWNAQFILEMDEMTDIWGLSNGFSHQIVQIYVDQGDTSYGSTEMLDGANARIDDAWAWEVAISGTGEPGAVFAVQSETGSTSSRGIDVSGDLDAKTITFTVSKDVIGDDIPNYRYIVVIGSQDGFGTGKWRDVDATPSTWTLGGGSNPAADDGIDYDPNIIDMILDGEGQEQMLASYDVDGHLYATLTGFEMPEIPQQIFGASVETVTSSTAVLTWSTTVSDITSIQFSLADQQPVDATTNVIETASGTDHAVTLTGLDVGTSYWVFIRANGTDDVVLYFNTSNVIDDTAPELLNLDAEVLDDGRIRITWYTSESATERISIGGTILHEDAFATKKNHEFVTEGYANGAYDVVVESADASGNLNQSSISVTIDVDANNNNPNPSEQNDSTDAEDEEQSSSPVSSGFVQIGILITVLVLLIAFIRVRNGEDGDDKWA
;
A
#
# COMPACT_ATOMS: atom_id res chain seq x y z
N PRO A 1 -6.00 12.03 -21.06
CA PRO A 1 -6.88 10.92 -21.49
C PRO A 1 -7.85 10.52 -20.38
N VAL A 2 -8.95 9.91 -20.74
CA VAL A 2 -10.00 9.48 -19.83
C VAL A 2 -10.27 8.00 -20.08
N ALA A 3 -10.22 7.18 -19.03
CA ALA A 3 -10.72 5.82 -19.10
C ALA A 3 -12.24 5.86 -19.17
N SER A 4 -12.85 5.08 -20.07
CA SER A 4 -14.27 5.14 -20.33
C SER A 4 -15.07 3.99 -19.69
N SER A 5 -14.38 2.93 -19.29
CA SER A 5 -14.97 1.75 -18.63
C SER A 5 -13.91 0.98 -17.84
N ILE A 6 -14.36 0.09 -16.98
CA ILE A 6 -13.54 -0.94 -16.35
C ILE A 6 -13.04 -1.88 -17.43
N ILE A 7 -11.78 -2.30 -17.31
CA ILE A 7 -11.16 -3.31 -18.18
C ILE A 7 -10.47 -4.37 -17.32
N GLU A 8 -10.34 -5.56 -17.87
CA GLU A 8 -9.64 -6.69 -17.26
C GLU A 8 -8.78 -7.40 -18.32
N PRO A 9 -7.68 -6.78 -18.78
CA PRO A 9 -6.81 -7.36 -19.78
C PRO A 9 -6.03 -8.55 -19.18
N MET A 10 -5.65 -9.48 -20.05
CA MET A 10 -4.69 -10.52 -19.68
C MET A 10 -3.28 -9.95 -19.72
N VAL A 11 -2.52 -10.07 -18.64
CA VAL A 11 -1.14 -9.58 -18.58
C VAL A 11 -0.20 -10.70 -19.07
N ASP A 12 -0.04 -10.80 -20.38
CA ASP A 12 0.81 -11.81 -21.05
C ASP A 12 1.82 -11.21 -22.04
N GLY A 13 1.80 -9.88 -22.21
CA GLY A 13 2.69 -9.15 -23.11
C GLY A 13 2.23 -9.13 -24.56
N VAL A 14 0.99 -9.57 -24.86
CA VAL A 14 0.40 -9.64 -26.21
C VAL A 14 -0.92 -8.89 -26.24
N ALA A 15 -0.95 -7.72 -26.82
CA ALA A 15 -2.16 -6.93 -26.92
C ALA A 15 -3.14 -7.50 -27.98
N LEU A 16 -4.23 -8.10 -27.52
CA LEU A 16 -5.28 -8.58 -28.39
C LEU A 16 -6.26 -7.47 -28.80
N PRO A 17 -6.87 -7.56 -30.00
CA PRO A 17 -7.86 -6.58 -30.42
C PRO A 17 -9.06 -6.52 -29.48
N GLY A 18 -9.36 -5.32 -28.94
CA GLY A 18 -10.50 -5.08 -28.04
C GLY A 18 -10.18 -5.26 -26.55
N GLU A 19 -9.07 -5.86 -26.20
CA GLU A 19 -8.67 -6.16 -24.80
C GLU A 19 -8.46 -4.89 -23.97
N TRP A 20 -7.98 -3.82 -24.59
CA TRP A 20 -7.74 -2.52 -23.96
C TRP A 20 -8.81 -1.47 -24.31
N ASP A 21 -9.95 -1.91 -24.87
CA ASP A 21 -11.08 -1.01 -25.14
C ASP A 21 -11.63 -0.49 -23.81
N GLY A 22 -11.72 0.83 -23.68
CA GLY A 22 -12.13 1.48 -22.44
C GLY A 22 -10.99 2.06 -21.62
N ALA A 23 -9.76 1.64 -21.83
CA ALA A 23 -8.59 2.26 -21.21
C ALA A 23 -8.38 3.71 -21.71
N ALA A 24 -7.76 4.53 -20.87
CA ALA A 24 -7.24 5.82 -21.28
C ALA A 24 -6.00 5.60 -22.15
N ARG A 25 -5.97 6.19 -23.34
CA ARG A 25 -4.90 6.04 -24.32
C ARG A 25 -4.16 7.35 -24.56
N TYR A 26 -2.85 7.25 -24.68
CA TYR A 26 -1.96 8.32 -25.12
C TYR A 26 -1.08 7.81 -26.28
N ASP A 27 -1.10 8.52 -27.40
CA ASP A 27 -0.23 8.26 -28.55
C ASP A 27 1.04 9.11 -28.39
N ALA A 28 2.21 8.47 -28.29
CA ALA A 28 3.49 9.16 -28.25
C ALA A 28 3.96 9.46 -29.69
N PRO A 29 4.64 10.58 -29.92
CA PRO A 29 5.24 10.83 -31.23
C PRO A 29 6.39 9.86 -31.48
N VAL A 30 6.34 9.10 -32.57
CA VAL A 30 7.38 8.15 -32.96
C VAL A 30 8.64 8.91 -33.42
N GLU A 31 9.73 8.78 -32.67
CA GLU A 31 10.99 9.47 -32.97
C GLU A 31 12.06 8.59 -33.67
N GLY A 32 11.76 7.33 -33.95
CA GLY A 32 12.63 6.46 -34.77
C GLY A 32 13.99 6.10 -34.15
N ALA A 33 14.15 6.18 -32.87
CA ALA A 33 15.31 5.74 -32.12
C ALA A 33 15.22 4.23 -31.82
N PRO A 34 16.31 3.54 -31.49
CA PRO A 34 16.25 2.13 -31.10
C PRO A 34 15.47 1.90 -29.78
N PHE A 35 15.30 2.92 -28.98
CA PHE A 35 14.45 2.91 -27.78
C PHE A 35 13.32 3.91 -28.00
N ASN A 36 12.08 3.44 -28.11
CA ASN A 36 10.92 4.25 -28.42
C ASN A 36 9.68 3.76 -27.69
N ILE A 37 8.84 4.68 -27.22
CA ILE A 37 7.49 4.42 -26.71
C ILE A 37 6.51 4.95 -27.76
N GLU A 38 5.63 4.09 -28.29
CA GLU A 38 4.68 4.45 -29.35
C GLU A 38 3.32 4.79 -28.76
N GLU A 39 2.82 3.96 -27.86
CA GLU A 39 1.51 4.11 -27.23
C GLU A 39 1.58 3.78 -25.74
N PHE A 40 0.69 4.37 -24.98
CA PHE A 40 0.59 4.19 -23.54
C PHE A 40 -0.88 4.13 -23.13
N TYR A 41 -1.25 3.07 -22.43
CA TYR A 41 -2.61 2.83 -21.98
C TYR A 41 -2.68 2.71 -20.46
N VAL A 42 -3.73 3.23 -19.87
CA VAL A 42 -4.06 3.04 -18.46
C VAL A 42 -5.52 2.65 -18.34
N GLY A 43 -5.74 1.48 -17.79
CA GLY A 43 -7.07 0.95 -17.47
C GLY A 43 -7.15 0.55 -16.00
N TYR A 44 -8.30 0.12 -15.57
CA TYR A 44 -8.52 -0.27 -14.17
C TYR A 44 -9.69 -1.23 -14.03
N ASP A 45 -9.65 -2.02 -12.96
CA ASP A 45 -10.78 -2.76 -12.41
C ASP A 45 -11.01 -2.39 -10.92
N ALA A 46 -11.80 -3.17 -10.22
CA ALA A 46 -12.08 -2.96 -8.80
C ALA A 46 -10.84 -3.15 -7.90
N SER A 47 -9.85 -3.92 -8.32
CA SER A 47 -8.70 -4.32 -7.51
C SER A 47 -7.36 -3.78 -8.01
N ASN A 48 -7.28 -3.46 -9.32
CA ASN A 48 -6.01 -3.20 -9.98
C ASN A 48 -6.05 -1.99 -10.91
N VAL A 49 -4.89 -1.37 -11.09
CA VAL A 49 -4.59 -0.54 -12.25
C VAL A 49 -3.79 -1.37 -13.25
N PHE A 50 -4.19 -1.30 -14.51
CA PHE A 50 -3.49 -1.93 -15.62
C PHE A 50 -2.78 -0.86 -16.44
N VAL A 51 -1.53 -1.15 -16.79
CA VAL A 51 -0.75 -0.26 -17.66
C VAL A 51 -0.17 -1.07 -18.80
N ARG A 52 -0.38 -0.60 -20.03
CA ARG A 52 0.26 -1.12 -21.22
C ARG A 52 1.15 -0.04 -21.83
N VAL A 53 2.35 -0.44 -22.21
CA VAL A 53 3.32 0.43 -22.87
C VAL A 53 3.78 -0.27 -24.14
N ASP A 54 3.38 0.28 -25.28
CA ASP A 54 3.86 -0.15 -26.58
C ASP A 54 5.21 0.52 -26.81
N ALA A 55 6.29 -0.20 -26.52
CA ALA A 55 7.65 0.30 -26.54
C ALA A 55 8.59 -0.73 -27.13
N THR A 56 9.80 -0.30 -27.46
CA THR A 56 10.87 -1.18 -27.95
C THR A 56 11.10 -2.34 -27.01
N THR A 57 10.90 -3.56 -27.47
CA THR A 57 11.03 -4.79 -26.69
C THR A 57 12.45 -5.38 -26.77
N ILE A 58 12.73 -6.39 -25.91
CA ILE A 58 14.02 -7.10 -25.92
C ILE A 58 14.27 -7.75 -27.29
N ALA A 59 13.25 -8.39 -27.88
CA ALA A 59 13.38 -9.06 -29.18
C ALA A 59 13.76 -8.09 -30.31
N GLU A 60 13.27 -6.86 -30.26
CA GLU A 60 13.62 -5.81 -31.22
C GLU A 60 15.06 -5.32 -31.01
N LEU A 61 15.50 -5.19 -29.74
CA LEU A 61 16.86 -4.80 -29.40
C LEU A 61 17.90 -5.86 -29.75
N GLU A 62 17.60 -7.14 -29.57
CA GLU A 62 18.49 -8.24 -29.99
C GLU A 62 18.72 -8.21 -31.50
N ASN A 63 17.69 -7.90 -32.27
CA ASN A 63 17.80 -7.73 -33.71
C ASN A 63 18.59 -6.47 -34.15
N ALA A 64 18.63 -5.43 -33.30
CA ALA A 64 19.30 -4.17 -33.56
C ALA A 64 20.79 -4.15 -33.23
N SER A 65 21.37 -5.25 -32.72
CA SER A 65 22.81 -5.35 -32.36
C SER A 65 23.28 -4.27 -31.37
N LEU A 66 22.50 -3.98 -30.36
CA LEU A 66 22.84 -3.02 -29.32
C LEU A 66 23.74 -3.69 -28.27
N ASP A 67 25.01 -3.39 -28.28
CA ASP A 67 26.15 -3.81 -27.45
C ASP A 67 25.81 -4.22 -25.97
N GLY A 68 24.93 -5.24 -25.77
CA GLY A 68 24.63 -5.81 -24.48
C GLY A 68 23.73 -4.94 -23.57
N LYS A 69 23.08 -3.92 -24.12
CA LYS A 69 22.13 -3.09 -23.40
C LYS A 69 20.75 -3.76 -23.41
N SER A 70 20.04 -3.66 -22.29
CA SER A 70 18.63 -4.08 -22.16
C SER A 70 17.74 -2.87 -21.97
N PRO A 71 16.46 -2.92 -22.40
CA PRO A 71 15.51 -1.89 -22.07
C PRO A 71 15.10 -2.03 -20.63
N ASP A 72 15.19 -0.96 -19.86
CA ASP A 72 14.64 -0.88 -18.51
C ASP A 72 13.41 0.02 -18.55
N LEU A 73 12.28 -0.48 -18.06
CA LEU A 73 11.02 0.24 -18.04
C LEU A 73 10.56 0.47 -16.61
N ALA A 74 10.26 1.72 -16.29
CA ALA A 74 9.69 2.11 -15.00
C ALA A 74 8.47 3.02 -15.19
N LEU A 75 7.46 2.80 -14.35
CA LEU A 75 6.24 3.60 -14.25
C LEU A 75 6.33 4.47 -13.00
N TYR A 76 6.07 5.76 -13.12
CA TYR A 76 6.09 6.72 -12.02
C TYR A 76 4.68 7.23 -11.76
N PHE A 77 4.19 7.02 -10.55
CA PHE A 77 2.85 7.41 -10.14
C PHE A 77 2.88 8.63 -9.25
N MET A 78 2.05 9.61 -9.58
CA MET A 78 1.78 10.77 -8.75
C MET A 78 0.45 10.59 -8.06
N GLN A 79 0.40 10.85 -6.76
CA GLN A 79 -0.86 10.95 -6.07
C GLN A 79 -1.59 12.25 -6.39
N PRO A 80 -2.92 12.22 -6.51
CA PRO A 80 -3.71 13.38 -6.94
C PRO A 80 -3.68 14.56 -5.97
N ASN A 81 -3.50 14.27 -4.67
CA ASN A 81 -3.54 15.25 -3.60
C ASN A 81 -2.15 15.76 -3.18
N ALA A 82 -1.10 15.37 -3.88
CA ALA A 82 0.19 16.03 -3.75
C ALA A 82 0.10 17.46 -4.37
N VAL A 83 -0.79 18.27 -3.80
CA VAL A 83 -1.03 19.64 -4.21
C VAL A 83 0.09 20.48 -3.64
N ASN A 84 0.66 21.35 -4.47
CA ASN A 84 1.64 22.39 -4.13
C ASN A 84 3.09 21.97 -3.91
N PHE A 85 3.58 20.99 -4.64
CA PHE A 85 5.01 20.97 -4.88
C PHE A 85 5.39 22.19 -5.72
N ASN A 86 6.16 23.06 -5.14
CA ASN A 86 6.81 24.10 -5.92
C ASN A 86 7.73 23.38 -6.92
N GLU A 87 7.36 23.38 -8.21
CA GLU A 87 8.09 22.67 -9.28
C GLU A 87 9.60 22.98 -9.29
N ALA A 88 10.00 24.11 -8.72
CA ALA A 88 11.39 24.54 -8.63
C ALA A 88 12.21 23.79 -7.54
N GLU A 89 11.57 23.07 -6.61
CA GLU A 89 12.24 22.42 -5.48
C GLU A 89 12.15 20.90 -5.50
N THR A 90 11.36 20.30 -6.40
CA THR A 90 11.20 18.86 -6.51
C THR A 90 12.23 18.27 -7.48
N ASN A 91 13.33 17.79 -6.95
CA ASN A 91 14.33 17.06 -7.73
C ASN A 91 14.06 15.55 -7.77
N PHE A 92 12.79 15.16 -7.94
CA PHE A 92 12.50 13.75 -8.19
C PHE A 92 13.18 13.33 -9.48
N ARG A 93 13.88 12.20 -9.42
CA ARG A 93 14.66 11.70 -10.53
C ARG A 93 14.23 10.30 -10.89
N THR A 94 14.33 10.00 -12.18
CA THR A 94 14.14 8.64 -12.67
C THR A 94 15.17 7.69 -12.06
N TYR A 95 14.75 6.46 -11.83
CA TYR A 95 15.57 5.45 -11.16
C TYR A 95 16.79 5.06 -12.00
N TYR A 96 16.58 4.79 -13.28
CA TYR A 96 17.66 4.32 -14.17
C TYR A 96 18.51 5.45 -14.74
N GLY A 97 17.91 6.48 -15.30
CA GLY A 97 18.59 7.51 -16.05
C GLY A 97 18.90 8.79 -15.30
N ASN A 98 18.46 8.90 -14.05
CA ASN A 98 18.71 10.06 -13.20
C ASN A 98 18.22 11.41 -13.78
N GLN A 99 17.18 11.39 -14.63
CA GLN A 99 16.53 12.59 -15.15
C GLN A 99 15.53 13.16 -14.13
N ILE A 100 15.36 14.48 -14.17
CA ILE A 100 14.40 15.15 -13.29
C ILE A 100 12.99 14.90 -13.82
N LEU A 101 12.12 14.33 -12.97
CA LEU A 101 10.69 14.23 -13.24
C LEU A 101 10.04 15.62 -13.11
N SER A 102 9.10 15.93 -13.98
CA SER A 102 8.36 17.19 -13.97
C SER A 102 7.24 17.24 -12.92
N PHE A 103 7.14 16.21 -12.08
CA PHE A 103 6.12 16.07 -11.06
C PHE A 103 6.65 15.25 -9.88
N PRO A 104 6.11 15.43 -8.66
CA PRO A 104 6.42 14.57 -7.53
C PRO A 104 5.81 13.19 -7.76
N SER A 105 6.63 12.16 -7.63
CA SER A 105 6.18 10.77 -7.72
C SER A 105 6.38 10.09 -6.37
N LYS A 106 5.32 9.51 -5.83
CA LYS A 106 5.38 8.77 -4.56
C LYS A 106 5.78 7.31 -4.78
N TYR A 107 5.30 6.70 -5.84
CA TYR A 107 5.51 5.30 -6.15
C TYR A 107 6.14 5.15 -7.52
N MET A 108 7.04 4.20 -7.63
CA MET A 108 7.64 3.76 -8.87
C MET A 108 7.54 2.24 -8.98
N VAL A 109 7.05 1.76 -10.10
CA VAL A 109 6.99 0.33 -10.44
C VAL A 109 7.97 0.08 -11.57
N ALA A 110 8.99 -0.74 -11.34
CA ALA A 110 9.99 -1.08 -12.34
C ALA A 110 9.83 -2.53 -12.81
N PHE A 111 9.91 -2.76 -14.11
CA PHE A 111 9.94 -4.10 -14.69
C PHE A 111 11.22 -4.82 -14.24
N ASP A 112 11.08 -6.04 -13.71
CA ASP A 112 12.20 -6.83 -13.22
C ASP A 112 12.64 -7.85 -14.28
N PHE A 113 13.59 -7.44 -15.14
CA PHE A 113 14.12 -8.26 -16.22
C PHE A 113 14.86 -9.50 -15.76
N ASP A 114 15.38 -9.52 -14.51
CA ASP A 114 16.07 -10.68 -13.96
C ASP A 114 15.10 -11.86 -13.72
N THR A 115 13.80 -11.54 -13.63
CA THR A 115 12.73 -12.54 -13.43
C THR A 115 12.02 -12.95 -14.73
N LEU A 116 12.40 -12.35 -15.87
CA LEU A 116 11.75 -12.60 -17.16
C LEU A 116 11.92 -14.06 -17.60
N ARG A 117 10.81 -14.70 -17.96
CA ARG A 117 10.75 -16.09 -18.44
C ARG A 117 10.58 -16.15 -19.97
N ASP A 118 10.78 -17.32 -20.54
CA ASP A 118 10.60 -17.61 -21.97
C ASP A 118 9.17 -17.36 -22.47
N ASP A 119 8.19 -17.37 -21.57
CA ASP A 119 6.78 -17.09 -21.85
C ASP A 119 6.40 -15.60 -21.74
N GLY A 120 7.38 -14.74 -21.57
CA GLY A 120 7.22 -13.28 -21.52
C GLY A 120 6.87 -12.73 -20.14
N ARG A 121 6.55 -13.57 -19.15
CA ARG A 121 6.16 -13.12 -17.80
C ARG A 121 7.36 -12.74 -16.95
N ALA A 122 7.15 -11.73 -16.12
CA ALA A 122 8.13 -11.25 -15.15
C ALA A 122 7.44 -10.75 -13.88
N LYS A 123 8.23 -10.35 -12.91
CA LYS A 123 7.81 -9.58 -11.74
C LYS A 123 8.05 -8.09 -12.01
N TRP A 124 7.36 -7.25 -11.27
CA TRP A 124 7.75 -5.86 -11.10
C TRP A 124 8.24 -5.62 -9.67
N ASN A 125 9.09 -4.63 -9.50
CA ASN A 125 9.55 -4.15 -8.22
C ASN A 125 8.89 -2.81 -7.89
N LEU A 126 8.34 -2.68 -6.66
CA LEU A 126 7.76 -1.45 -6.14
C LEU A 126 8.79 -0.69 -5.32
N PHE A 127 8.91 0.60 -5.60
CA PHE A 127 9.74 1.52 -4.84
C PHE A 127 8.90 2.68 -4.35
N THR A 128 9.19 3.13 -3.13
CA THR A 128 8.58 4.32 -2.53
C THR A 128 9.60 5.44 -2.43
N ALA A 129 9.18 6.68 -2.69
CA ALA A 129 10.05 7.83 -2.57
C ALA A 129 10.34 8.16 -1.10
N LYS A 130 11.62 8.43 -0.79
CA LYS A 130 12.11 8.82 0.56
C LYS A 130 12.07 10.33 0.83
N GLY A 131 11.22 11.10 0.17
CA GLY A 131 11.21 12.56 0.32
C GLY A 131 12.17 13.29 -0.62
N LYS A 132 12.36 14.59 -0.37
CA LYS A 132 13.15 15.51 -1.20
C LYS A 132 14.67 15.30 -1.08
N THR A 133 15.24 14.28 -1.60
CA THR A 133 16.68 14.26 -1.78
C THR A 133 16.98 14.27 -3.27
N GLY A 134 17.63 15.29 -3.78
CA GLY A 134 18.01 15.41 -5.21
C GLY A 134 19.02 14.40 -5.68
N ASP A 135 19.00 13.18 -5.12
CA ASP A 135 19.92 12.09 -5.36
C ASP A 135 19.21 10.77 -5.67
N GLN A 136 19.92 9.84 -6.28
CA GLN A 136 19.40 8.54 -6.73
C GLN A 136 18.90 7.66 -5.58
N GLU A 137 19.31 7.93 -4.34
CA GLU A 137 18.90 7.21 -3.14
C GLU A 137 17.47 7.55 -2.68
N GLN A 138 16.75 8.38 -3.44
CA GLN A 138 15.37 8.73 -3.11
C GLN A 138 14.38 7.57 -3.20
N TRP A 139 14.70 6.53 -3.98
CA TRP A 139 13.86 5.37 -4.19
C TRP A 139 14.28 4.20 -3.30
N VAL A 140 13.33 3.67 -2.51
CA VAL A 140 13.53 2.52 -1.62
C VAL A 140 12.65 1.40 -2.07
N LEU A 141 13.25 0.24 -2.30
CA LEU A 141 12.50 -0.98 -2.58
C LEU A 141 11.54 -1.27 -1.41
N SER A 142 10.26 -1.30 -1.68
CA SER A 142 9.20 -1.54 -0.70
C SER A 142 8.45 -2.85 -0.93
N GLY A 143 8.59 -3.45 -2.11
CA GLY A 143 7.94 -4.71 -2.41
C GLY A 143 8.20 -5.18 -3.83
N SER A 144 7.61 -6.34 -4.18
CA SER A 144 7.62 -6.88 -5.53
C SER A 144 6.34 -7.68 -5.77
N SER A 145 5.90 -7.76 -7.03
CA SER A 145 4.79 -8.65 -7.39
C SER A 145 5.20 -10.12 -7.36
N GLY A 146 4.22 -11.02 -7.41
CA GLY A 146 4.42 -12.38 -7.88
C GLY A 146 4.79 -12.43 -9.36
N LEU A 147 5.16 -13.62 -9.85
CA LEU A 147 5.38 -13.81 -11.29
C LEU A 147 4.07 -13.58 -12.04
N GLY A 148 4.15 -12.82 -13.13
CA GLY A 148 2.98 -12.39 -13.90
C GLY A 148 2.39 -11.06 -13.47
N GLY A 149 2.97 -10.35 -12.48
CA GLY A 149 2.64 -8.96 -12.20
C GLY A 149 2.97 -8.02 -13.36
N CYS A 150 3.88 -8.43 -14.24
CA CYS A 150 4.10 -7.81 -15.54
C CYS A 150 4.55 -8.84 -16.58
N ALA A 151 4.43 -8.46 -17.86
CA ALA A 151 4.84 -9.30 -18.97
C ALA A 151 5.35 -8.44 -20.15
N VAL A 152 6.20 -9.05 -21.01
CA VAL A 152 6.65 -8.46 -22.27
C VAL A 152 6.84 -9.50 -23.34
N GLN A 153 6.16 -9.35 -24.47
CA GLN A 153 6.41 -10.02 -25.73
C GLN A 153 6.38 -8.99 -26.87
N ASP A 154 5.20 -8.62 -27.34
CA ASP A 154 5.02 -7.54 -28.32
C ASP A 154 4.89 -6.17 -27.67
N VAL A 155 4.34 -6.13 -26.44
CA VAL A 155 4.12 -4.93 -25.63
C VAL A 155 4.49 -5.20 -24.18
N TYR A 156 4.71 -4.16 -23.37
CA TYR A 156 4.83 -4.29 -21.91
C TYR A 156 3.46 -4.13 -21.28
N GLU A 157 3.10 -5.04 -20.39
CA GLU A 157 1.87 -5.01 -19.63
C GLU A 157 2.15 -5.17 -18.14
N PHE A 158 1.36 -4.47 -17.31
CA PHE A 158 1.46 -4.48 -15.86
C PHE A 158 0.06 -4.62 -15.26
N VAL A 159 -0.04 -5.43 -14.21
CA VAL A 159 -1.13 -5.41 -13.25
C VAL A 159 -0.58 -4.98 -11.90
N ILE A 160 -1.13 -3.92 -11.35
CA ILE A 160 -0.65 -3.30 -10.11
C ILE A 160 -1.86 -3.16 -9.19
N PRO A 161 -1.92 -3.91 -8.07
CA PRO A 161 -3.00 -3.73 -7.10
C PRO A 161 -3.06 -2.29 -6.59
N TRP A 162 -4.25 -1.74 -6.44
CA TRP A 162 -4.44 -0.37 -5.94
C TRP A 162 -3.80 -0.16 -4.57
N SER A 163 -3.89 -1.17 -3.69
CA SER A 163 -3.30 -1.15 -2.36
C SER A 163 -1.77 -0.95 -2.37
N GLU A 164 -1.08 -1.41 -3.42
CA GLU A 164 0.38 -1.27 -3.55
C GLU A 164 0.81 0.18 -3.80
N ILE A 165 0.00 0.97 -4.48
CA ILE A 165 0.25 2.39 -4.76
C ILE A 165 -0.56 3.32 -3.86
N GLY A 166 -1.14 2.78 -2.75
CA GLY A 166 -1.85 3.55 -1.74
C GLY A 166 -3.12 4.23 -2.26
N LEU A 167 -3.73 3.67 -3.29
CA LEU A 167 -4.95 4.19 -3.91
C LEU A 167 -6.05 3.14 -3.87
N ALA A 168 -7.29 3.60 -3.91
CA ALA A 168 -8.45 2.78 -4.18
C ALA A 168 -9.04 3.13 -5.54
N PRO A 169 -9.57 2.16 -6.31
CA PRO A 169 -10.05 2.39 -7.68
C PRO A 169 -11.24 3.34 -7.77
N ARG A 170 -11.81 3.68 -6.63
CA ARG A 170 -13.08 4.42 -6.56
C ARG A 170 -12.93 5.82 -5.98
N TYR A 171 -11.71 6.29 -5.85
CA TYR A 171 -11.48 7.72 -5.71
C TYR A 171 -11.89 8.40 -7.02
N SER A 172 -12.64 9.48 -6.93
CA SER A 172 -12.80 10.44 -8.04
C SER A 172 -11.47 11.11 -8.36
N THR A 173 -10.44 10.33 -8.44
CA THR A 173 -9.07 10.77 -8.45
C THR A 173 -8.50 10.69 -9.83
N ARG A 174 -7.78 11.71 -10.15
CA ARG A 174 -6.95 11.79 -11.33
C ARG A 174 -5.60 11.21 -10.98
N ILE A 175 -5.31 9.99 -11.36
CA ILE A 175 -3.94 9.48 -11.27
C ILE A 175 -3.11 10.09 -12.38
N LYS A 176 -1.87 10.45 -12.05
CA LYS A 176 -0.89 10.85 -13.05
C LYS A 176 0.17 9.76 -13.11
N VAL A 177 0.45 9.29 -14.30
CA VAL A 177 1.44 8.26 -14.54
C VAL A 177 2.29 8.58 -15.76
N VAL A 178 3.59 8.25 -15.68
CA VAL A 178 4.56 8.37 -16.75
C VAL A 178 5.33 7.06 -16.85
N ALA A 179 5.50 6.55 -18.06
CA ALA A 179 6.43 5.49 -18.37
C ALA A 179 7.78 6.08 -18.78
N ALA A 180 8.87 5.58 -18.24
CA ALA A 180 10.23 5.92 -18.67
C ALA A 180 10.96 4.67 -19.15
N LEU A 181 11.41 4.71 -20.40
CA LEU A 181 12.23 3.69 -21.03
C LEU A 181 13.69 4.13 -20.99
N ALA A 182 14.56 3.30 -20.44
CA ALA A 182 15.98 3.56 -20.30
C ALA A 182 16.83 2.46 -20.94
N ASP A 183 18.10 2.76 -21.22
CA ASP A 183 19.12 1.80 -21.60
C ASP A 183 20.12 1.63 -20.46
N SER A 184 19.85 0.80 -19.52
CA SER A 184 20.70 0.67 -18.33
C SER A 184 21.28 -0.73 -18.23
N LEU A 185 22.47 -0.82 -17.65
CA LEU A 185 23.08 -2.07 -17.21
C LEU A 185 22.99 -2.23 -15.70
N SER A 186 22.67 -1.14 -15.00
CA SER A 186 22.49 -1.10 -13.55
C SER A 186 21.88 0.24 -13.13
N TYR A 187 21.37 0.27 -11.90
CA TYR A 187 20.81 1.46 -11.26
C TYR A 187 21.72 2.69 -11.40
N GLY A 188 21.20 3.75 -11.97
CA GLY A 188 21.86 5.05 -12.10
C GLY A 188 22.97 5.17 -13.16
N ASP A 189 23.29 4.10 -13.88
CA ASP A 189 24.29 4.10 -14.94
C ASP A 189 23.68 4.22 -16.35
N GLY A 190 22.35 4.21 -16.43
CA GLY A 190 21.61 4.31 -17.68
C GLY A 190 21.35 5.73 -18.12
N GLU A 191 20.82 5.85 -19.31
CA GLU A 191 20.22 7.08 -19.82
C GLU A 191 18.76 6.80 -20.10
N ASP A 192 17.85 7.62 -19.55
CA ASP A 192 16.47 7.60 -20.02
C ASP A 192 16.46 8.00 -21.48
N LYS A 193 15.89 7.14 -22.30
CA LYS A 193 15.82 7.35 -23.74
C LYS A 193 14.53 8.03 -24.13
N GLU A 194 13.44 7.65 -23.47
CA GLU A 194 12.14 8.25 -23.73
C GLU A 194 11.27 8.21 -22.48
N MET A 195 10.48 9.25 -22.29
CA MET A 195 9.40 9.31 -21.30
C MET A 195 8.09 9.64 -22.00
N ALA A 196 7.09 8.83 -21.79
CA ALA A 196 5.76 9.04 -22.32
C ALA A 196 4.69 8.95 -21.20
N PRO A 197 3.78 9.88 -21.16
CA PRO A 197 3.77 11.14 -21.92
C PRO A 197 4.82 12.12 -21.39
N PRO A 198 5.30 13.10 -22.20
CA PRO A 198 6.29 14.11 -21.76
C PRO A 198 5.81 14.97 -20.57
N ALA A 199 4.51 15.12 -20.41
CA ALA A 199 3.85 15.57 -19.19
C ALA A 199 2.97 14.41 -18.69
N PRO A 200 2.88 14.16 -17.37
CA PRO A 200 2.19 12.98 -16.87
C PRO A 200 0.78 12.89 -17.45
N ALA A 201 0.41 11.70 -17.93
CA ALA A 201 -0.95 11.44 -18.34
C ALA A 201 -1.84 11.53 -17.10
N GLU A 202 -2.74 12.50 -17.10
CA GLU A 202 -3.79 12.56 -16.11
C GLU A 202 -4.90 11.61 -16.55
N VAL A 203 -5.06 10.52 -15.83
CA VAL A 203 -6.13 9.56 -16.03
C VAL A 203 -7.25 9.91 -15.05
N VAL A 204 -8.40 10.25 -15.59
CA VAL A 204 -9.61 10.48 -14.80
C VAL A 204 -10.28 9.13 -14.61
N LEU A 205 -10.31 8.67 -13.38
CA LEU A 205 -11.12 7.51 -12.99
C LEU A 205 -12.50 8.01 -12.57
N PRO A 206 -13.60 7.36 -12.95
CA PRO A 206 -14.90 7.67 -12.38
C PRO A 206 -14.87 7.45 -10.86
N ASP A 207 -15.67 8.24 -10.15
CA ASP A 207 -15.89 8.01 -8.73
C ASP A 207 -16.78 6.78 -8.58
N LEU A 208 -16.17 5.66 -8.26
CA LEU A 208 -16.86 4.39 -8.05
C LEU A 208 -16.92 4.04 -6.57
N GLU A 209 -16.20 4.77 -5.70
CA GLU A 209 -16.19 4.51 -4.27
C GLU A 209 -17.25 5.35 -3.56
N GLU A 210 -18.21 4.68 -2.96
CA GLU A 210 -19.21 5.30 -2.10
C GLU A 210 -18.68 5.37 -0.66
N TRP A 211 -18.54 6.59 -0.14
CA TRP A 211 -18.06 6.84 1.21
C TRP A 211 -19.21 7.08 2.17
N VAL A 212 -19.23 6.32 3.26
CA VAL A 212 -20.16 6.51 4.37
C VAL A 212 -19.41 7.12 5.54
N THR A 213 -19.85 8.29 6.00
CA THR A 213 -19.30 8.93 7.20
C THR A 213 -19.83 8.22 8.44
N LEU A 214 -18.91 7.73 9.27
CA LEU A 214 -19.19 7.02 10.50
C LEU A 214 -19.13 7.96 11.72
N LEU A 215 -18.13 8.83 11.75
CA LEU A 215 -17.88 9.74 12.87
C LEU A 215 -17.47 11.12 12.36
N GLN A 216 -17.96 12.14 13.04
CA GLN A 216 -17.37 13.48 13.04
C GLN A 216 -17.23 13.89 14.51
N LEU A 217 -16.00 13.97 14.97
CA LEU A 217 -15.67 14.31 16.35
C LEU A 217 -14.95 15.67 16.34
N ASP A 218 -15.58 16.68 16.92
CA ASP A 218 -14.95 18.00 17.11
C ASP A 218 -13.99 17.89 18.29
N ASP A 219 -12.81 18.46 18.14
CA ASP A 219 -11.80 18.53 19.18
C ASP A 219 -11.71 19.93 19.78
N ALA A 220 -11.07 20.05 20.92
CA ALA A 220 -10.95 21.34 21.60
C ALA A 220 -9.98 22.25 20.82
N ILE A 221 -10.21 23.57 20.89
CA ILE A 221 -9.43 24.52 20.13
C ILE A 221 -8.35 25.14 21.00
N GLY A 222 -7.08 25.03 20.56
CA GLY A 222 -5.94 25.66 21.21
C GLY A 222 -5.44 24.88 22.43
N ASP A 223 -5.67 23.59 22.47
CA ASP A 223 -5.17 22.68 23.50
C ASP A 223 -3.92 21.88 23.07
N GLU A 224 -3.26 22.29 21.97
CA GLU A 224 -1.96 21.79 21.54
C GLU A 224 -0.81 22.15 22.53
N THR A 225 -1.07 21.94 23.79
CA THR A 225 -0.19 22.29 24.90
C THR A 225 0.35 21.08 25.65
N GLY A 226 0.13 19.88 25.10
CA GLY A 226 0.58 18.63 25.70
C GLY A 226 0.02 18.43 27.11
N ASP A 227 0.89 18.42 28.13
CA ASP A 227 0.53 18.33 29.55
C ASP A 227 0.09 19.68 30.17
N GLY A 228 -0.13 20.70 29.35
CA GLY A 228 -0.61 22.02 29.71
C GLY A 228 0.43 23.14 29.64
N ASP A 229 1.71 22.82 29.52
CA ASP A 229 2.82 23.76 29.60
C ASP A 229 3.69 23.81 28.32
N TYR A 230 3.37 23.07 27.24
CA TYR A 230 4.22 23.00 26.08
C TYR A 230 4.31 24.30 25.31
N ILE A 231 5.52 24.58 24.85
CA ILE A 231 5.89 25.84 24.18
C ILE A 231 6.56 25.52 22.85
N TYR A 232 6.17 26.24 21.82
CA TYR A 232 6.72 26.09 20.47
C TYR A 232 8.23 26.26 20.38
N PRO A 233 8.90 25.57 19.45
CA PRO A 233 10.30 25.85 19.10
C PRO A 233 10.48 27.26 18.57
N LEU A 234 11.71 27.80 18.69
CA LEU A 234 11.98 29.23 18.39
C LEU A 234 12.33 29.50 16.91
N ALA A 235 12.46 28.46 16.06
CA ALA A 235 12.74 28.66 14.64
C ALA A 235 11.55 29.30 13.92
N SER A 236 11.85 30.11 12.91
CA SER A 236 10.83 30.74 12.06
C SER A 236 9.96 29.76 11.29
N ASP A 237 10.41 28.53 11.14
CA ASP A 237 9.71 27.46 10.44
C ASP A 237 8.41 27.05 11.15
N PHE A 238 8.34 27.30 12.46
CA PHE A 238 7.15 27.03 13.29
C PHE A 238 6.24 28.27 13.46
N ALA A 239 6.60 29.39 12.83
CA ALA A 239 5.79 30.59 12.92
C ALA A 239 4.52 30.47 12.06
N THR A 240 3.37 30.70 12.67
CA THR A 240 2.08 30.74 12.00
C THR A 240 1.47 32.12 12.07
N PRO A 241 0.46 32.47 11.27
CA PRO A 241 -0.23 33.76 11.35
C PRO A 241 -0.88 34.04 12.72
N ASN A 242 -1.22 32.99 13.47
CA ASN A 242 -1.95 33.08 14.74
C ASN A 242 -1.09 32.71 15.97
N ASP A 243 0.24 32.58 15.80
CA ASP A 243 1.18 32.17 16.87
C ASP A 243 0.84 30.82 17.50
N GLY A 244 0.50 29.82 16.66
CA GLY A 244 0.15 28.44 17.07
C GLY A 244 -0.67 27.72 16.01
N GLY A 245 -1.27 26.60 16.36
CA GLY A 245 -2.20 25.85 15.53
C GLY A 245 -1.60 24.76 14.65
N LEU A 246 -0.25 24.63 14.62
CA LEU A 246 0.39 23.61 13.76
C LEU A 246 0.06 22.17 14.19
N TRP A 247 -0.14 21.96 15.46
CA TRP A 247 -0.47 20.64 16.03
C TRP A 247 -1.91 20.59 16.58
N ASP A 248 -2.65 21.70 16.57
CA ASP A 248 -4.03 21.82 17.04
C ASP A 248 -4.98 21.19 16.02
N ALA A 249 -5.46 19.98 16.30
CA ALA A 249 -6.51 19.34 15.54
C ALA A 249 -7.87 19.91 15.94
N ARG A 250 -8.72 20.14 14.97
CA ARG A 250 -10.04 20.74 15.15
C ARG A 250 -11.16 19.74 15.06
N LYS A 251 -10.92 18.70 14.28
CA LYS A 251 -11.92 17.68 14.00
C LYS A 251 -11.29 16.45 13.43
N LEU A 252 -11.81 15.30 13.81
CA LEU A 252 -11.60 14.03 13.15
C LEU A 252 -12.89 13.60 12.44
N THR A 253 -12.78 13.27 11.15
CA THR A 253 -13.83 12.56 10.42
C THR A 253 -13.34 11.14 10.11
N ILE A 254 -14.13 10.14 10.53
CA ILE A 254 -13.91 8.74 10.12
C ILE A 254 -15.01 8.37 9.14
N ARG A 255 -14.60 7.84 7.99
CA ARG A 255 -15.53 7.31 6.98
C ARG A 255 -15.01 6.01 6.40
N GLN A 256 -15.91 5.18 5.91
CA GLN A 256 -15.55 3.92 5.26
C GLN A 256 -16.18 3.81 3.87
N SER A 257 -15.56 3.00 3.05
CA SER A 257 -16.08 2.51 1.79
C SER A 257 -16.11 0.97 1.81
N ALA A 258 -16.41 0.34 0.68
CA ALA A 258 -16.34 -1.11 0.56
C ALA A 258 -14.92 -1.66 0.87
N TRP A 259 -13.84 -0.90 0.59
CA TRP A 259 -12.44 -1.42 0.67
C TRP A 259 -11.54 -0.67 1.63
N ASN A 260 -11.90 0.56 2.02
CA ASN A 260 -11.01 1.44 2.77
C ASN A 260 -11.72 2.10 3.95
N ALA A 261 -10.91 2.48 4.95
CA ALA A 261 -11.26 3.47 5.95
C ALA A 261 -10.50 4.77 5.66
N GLN A 262 -11.10 5.90 5.96
CA GLN A 262 -10.40 7.18 5.97
C GLN A 262 -10.52 7.87 7.32
N PHE A 263 -9.38 8.41 7.77
CA PHE A 263 -9.28 9.29 8.93
C PHE A 263 -8.83 10.65 8.40
N ILE A 264 -9.70 11.66 8.53
CA ILE A 264 -9.47 13.02 8.04
C ILE A 264 -9.37 13.93 9.25
N LEU A 265 -8.17 14.44 9.52
CA LEU A 265 -7.91 15.40 10.59
C LEU A 265 -7.96 16.80 9.99
N GLU A 266 -8.84 17.68 10.49
CA GLU A 266 -8.84 19.09 10.22
C GLU A 266 -7.95 19.78 11.26
N MET A 267 -6.90 20.48 10.80
CA MET A 267 -5.93 21.19 11.64
C MET A 267 -6.26 22.69 11.71
N ASP A 268 -5.85 23.37 12.76
CA ASP A 268 -6.00 24.84 12.81
C ASP A 268 -5.07 25.52 11.82
N GLU A 269 -3.81 25.11 11.77
CA GLU A 269 -2.83 25.61 10.80
C GLU A 269 -2.03 24.46 10.20
N MET A 270 -1.71 24.58 8.92
CA MET A 270 -0.85 23.63 8.21
C MET A 270 0.14 24.35 7.32
N THR A 271 1.33 23.82 7.22
CA THR A 271 2.36 24.29 6.28
C THR A 271 3.06 23.11 5.61
N ASP A 272 3.61 23.34 4.44
CA ASP A 272 4.58 22.45 3.83
C ASP A 272 5.87 23.21 3.53
N ILE A 273 6.42 23.84 4.56
CA ILE A 273 7.65 24.67 4.45
C ILE A 273 8.86 23.82 4.05
N TRP A 274 8.86 22.54 4.39
CA TRP A 274 9.92 21.61 4.01
C TRP A 274 9.65 20.94 2.66
N GLY A 275 8.45 21.12 2.08
CA GLY A 275 7.97 20.58 0.82
C GLY A 275 8.08 19.07 0.75
N LEU A 276 7.47 18.40 1.70
CA LEU A 276 7.48 16.96 1.84
C LEU A 276 6.48 16.32 0.86
N SER A 277 6.72 15.08 0.50
CA SER A 277 5.96 14.41 -0.56
C SER A 277 4.49 14.18 -0.24
N ASN A 278 4.12 14.11 1.03
CA ASN A 278 2.72 13.99 1.45
C ASN A 278 2.01 15.33 1.61
N GLY A 279 2.68 16.46 1.30
CA GLY A 279 2.06 17.79 1.21
C GLY A 279 1.90 18.52 2.54
N PHE A 280 2.57 18.10 3.62
CA PHE A 280 2.58 18.80 4.90
C PHE A 280 3.89 18.61 5.65
N SER A 281 4.19 19.53 6.55
CA SER A 281 5.37 19.51 7.42
C SER A 281 4.94 19.63 8.87
N HIS A 282 5.83 19.27 9.78
CA HIS A 282 5.73 19.41 11.25
C HIS A 282 4.95 18.31 11.97
N GLN A 283 3.85 17.82 11.44
CA GLN A 283 3.02 16.86 12.15
C GLN A 283 3.55 15.42 11.98
N ILE A 284 3.57 14.67 13.07
CA ILE A 284 3.53 13.22 13.09
C ILE A 284 2.22 12.80 13.76
N VAL A 285 1.46 11.95 13.08
CA VAL A 285 0.19 11.46 13.57
C VAL A 285 0.28 9.96 13.74
N GLN A 286 -0.16 9.47 14.89
CA GLN A 286 -0.31 8.04 15.14
C GLN A 286 -1.77 7.73 15.51
N ILE A 287 -2.30 6.69 14.89
CA ILE A 287 -3.65 6.18 15.10
C ILE A 287 -3.52 4.75 15.62
N TYR A 288 -4.02 4.51 16.82
CA TYR A 288 -4.05 3.19 17.44
C TYR A 288 -5.49 2.68 17.40
N VAL A 289 -5.64 1.46 16.93
CA VAL A 289 -6.93 0.81 16.71
C VAL A 289 -7.04 -0.39 17.63
N ASP A 290 -7.98 -0.30 18.56
CA ASP A 290 -8.38 -1.40 19.41
C ASP A 290 -9.57 -2.11 18.76
N GLN A 291 -9.33 -3.31 18.26
CA GLN A 291 -10.32 -4.15 17.59
C GLN A 291 -11.10 -5.04 18.57
N GLY A 292 -10.75 -4.96 19.85
CA GLY A 292 -11.39 -5.74 20.92
C GLY A 292 -10.87 -7.16 21.09
N ASP A 293 -9.79 -7.55 20.40
CA ASP A 293 -9.13 -8.85 20.59
C ASP A 293 -8.06 -8.76 21.67
N THR A 294 -8.45 -9.10 22.89
CA THR A 294 -7.56 -9.07 24.06
C THR A 294 -6.43 -10.11 24.02
N SER A 295 -6.39 -10.97 23.01
CA SER A 295 -5.36 -12.02 22.91
C SER A 295 -4.02 -11.46 22.41
N TYR A 296 -4.05 -10.41 21.62
CA TYR A 296 -2.90 -9.85 20.92
C TYR A 296 -2.68 -8.35 21.17
N GLY A 297 -3.57 -7.68 21.87
CA GLY A 297 -3.49 -6.25 22.09
C GLY A 297 -2.18 -5.80 22.75
N SER A 298 -1.59 -4.69 22.28
CA SER A 298 -0.41 -4.05 22.84
C SER A 298 -0.79 -2.74 23.55
N THR A 299 -0.14 -2.47 24.68
CA THR A 299 -0.24 -1.18 25.38
C THR A 299 0.97 -0.29 25.17
N GLU A 300 2.02 -0.80 24.51
CA GLU A 300 3.21 -0.02 24.19
C GLU A 300 2.91 0.83 22.95
N MET A 301 3.19 2.12 23.02
CA MET A 301 3.10 3.00 21.84
C MET A 301 4.28 2.80 20.89
N LEU A 302 4.11 3.21 19.64
CA LEU A 302 5.23 3.27 18.70
C LEU A 302 6.29 4.23 19.21
N ASP A 303 7.55 3.94 18.89
CA ASP A 303 8.72 4.68 19.40
C ASP A 303 8.56 6.20 19.24
N GLY A 304 8.92 6.92 20.29
CA GLY A 304 9.07 8.38 20.32
C GLY A 304 7.88 9.15 20.93
N ALA A 305 6.74 8.53 21.17
CA ALA A 305 5.61 9.20 21.81
C ALA A 305 5.78 9.41 23.33
N ASN A 306 6.66 8.61 23.98
CA ASN A 306 6.94 8.63 25.41
C ASN A 306 5.70 8.54 26.29
N ALA A 307 4.76 7.69 25.89
CA ALA A 307 3.50 7.44 26.63
C ALA A 307 3.13 5.96 26.50
N ARG A 308 2.12 5.55 27.23
CA ARG A 308 1.57 4.19 27.24
C ARG A 308 0.06 4.22 27.08
N ILE A 309 -0.50 3.18 26.53
CA ILE A 309 -1.94 3.00 26.41
C ILE A 309 -2.45 2.20 27.60
N ASP A 310 -3.63 2.57 28.13
CA ASP A 310 -4.32 1.86 29.21
C ASP A 310 -4.59 0.40 28.82
N ASP A 311 -4.44 -0.52 29.76
CA ASP A 311 -4.62 -1.96 29.53
C ASP A 311 -6.01 -2.33 28.95
N ALA A 312 -7.02 -1.50 29.21
CA ALA A 312 -8.36 -1.69 28.68
C ALA A 312 -8.53 -1.20 27.22
N TRP A 313 -7.52 -0.52 26.68
CA TRP A 313 -7.47 0.09 25.34
C TRP A 313 -6.34 -0.49 24.49
N ALA A 314 -5.89 -1.70 24.82
CA ALA A 314 -4.79 -2.34 24.08
C ALA A 314 -5.13 -2.47 22.59
N TRP A 315 -4.21 -2.01 21.75
CA TRP A 315 -4.40 -1.91 20.30
C TRP A 315 -3.90 -3.15 19.54
N GLU A 316 -4.57 -3.50 18.45
CA GLU A 316 -4.13 -4.54 17.52
C GLU A 316 -3.43 -3.96 16.30
N VAL A 317 -3.81 -2.76 15.85
CA VAL A 317 -3.19 -2.08 14.71
C VAL A 317 -2.77 -0.68 15.11
N ALA A 318 -1.52 -0.32 14.84
CA ALA A 318 -1.03 1.05 15.00
C ALA A 318 -0.58 1.59 13.65
N ILE A 319 -1.03 2.79 13.27
CA ILE A 319 -0.72 3.46 12.02
C ILE A 319 0.07 4.71 12.33
N SER A 320 1.15 4.95 11.62
CA SER A 320 1.95 6.18 11.73
C SER A 320 2.05 6.88 10.39
N GLY A 321 1.97 8.21 10.38
CA GLY A 321 2.12 9.01 9.19
C GLY A 321 2.69 10.38 9.44
N THR A 322 3.50 10.84 8.48
CA THR A 322 4.12 12.17 8.45
C THR A 322 4.07 12.73 7.03
N GLY A 323 4.59 13.93 6.84
CA GLY A 323 4.81 14.49 5.51
C GLY A 323 5.77 13.67 4.61
N GLU A 324 6.52 12.71 5.19
CA GLU A 324 7.47 11.87 4.46
C GLU A 324 6.88 10.47 4.18
N PRO A 325 6.82 10.02 2.91
CA PRO A 325 6.29 8.70 2.59
C PRO A 325 7.01 7.53 3.27
N GLY A 326 8.32 7.65 3.52
CA GLY A 326 9.11 6.63 4.20
C GLY A 326 8.78 6.43 5.68
N ALA A 327 7.95 7.31 6.26
CA ALA A 327 7.46 7.24 7.64
C ALA A 327 5.95 6.89 7.72
N VAL A 328 5.36 6.43 6.62
CA VAL A 328 3.97 5.97 6.57
C VAL A 328 3.96 4.44 6.64
N PHE A 329 3.42 3.90 7.72
CA PHE A 329 3.36 2.45 7.94
C PHE A 329 2.30 2.08 8.98
N ALA A 330 1.90 0.80 8.97
CA ALA A 330 1.15 0.17 10.06
C ALA A 330 1.96 -0.93 10.72
N VAL A 331 1.67 -1.17 11.97
CA VAL A 331 2.21 -2.28 12.77
C VAL A 331 1.05 -3.14 13.26
N GLN A 332 1.17 -4.45 13.08
CA GLN A 332 0.25 -5.44 13.66
C GLN A 332 0.81 -5.93 14.99
N SER A 333 0.09 -5.81 16.08
CA SER A 333 0.58 -6.19 17.43
C SER A 333 0.83 -7.69 17.55
N GLU A 334 0.01 -8.52 16.93
CA GLU A 334 0.12 -9.98 16.95
C GLU A 334 1.48 -10.49 16.45
N THR A 335 1.98 -9.89 15.37
CA THR A 335 3.20 -10.35 14.69
C THR A 335 4.39 -9.43 14.88
N GLY A 336 4.15 -8.19 15.33
CA GLY A 336 5.14 -7.11 15.29
C GLY A 336 5.56 -6.71 13.88
N SER A 337 4.83 -7.18 12.85
CA SER A 337 5.15 -6.89 11.46
C SER A 337 4.78 -5.46 11.10
N THR A 338 5.65 -4.82 10.32
CA THR A 338 5.45 -3.46 9.82
C THR A 338 5.22 -3.52 8.32
N SER A 339 4.20 -2.81 7.84
CA SER A 339 3.88 -2.69 6.41
C SER A 339 3.57 -1.25 6.04
N SER A 340 4.08 -0.78 4.90
CA SER A 340 3.67 0.47 4.27
C SER A 340 2.62 0.29 3.17
N ARG A 341 2.20 -0.96 2.93
CA ARG A 341 1.19 -1.29 1.91
C ARG A 341 -0.21 -1.03 2.44
N GLY A 342 -1.09 -0.60 1.54
CA GLY A 342 -2.48 -0.34 1.86
C GLY A 342 -2.71 0.87 2.75
N ILE A 343 -1.73 1.78 2.84
CA ILE A 343 -1.85 3.03 3.59
C ILE A 343 -1.37 4.18 2.73
N ASP A 344 -2.19 5.20 2.64
CA ASP A 344 -1.85 6.47 2.02
C ASP A 344 -2.07 7.63 2.98
N VAL A 345 -1.17 8.61 2.95
CA VAL A 345 -1.28 9.85 3.74
C VAL A 345 -1.07 11.04 2.84
N SER A 346 -1.98 12.00 2.90
CA SER A 346 -1.90 13.23 2.13
C SER A 346 -2.36 14.44 2.94
N GLY A 347 -1.71 15.59 2.73
CA GLY A 347 -2.10 16.87 3.28
C GLY A 347 -2.72 17.76 2.21
N ASP A 348 -3.77 18.49 2.58
CA ASP A 348 -4.36 19.57 1.80
C ASP A 348 -4.23 20.87 2.60
N LEU A 349 -3.35 21.76 2.14
CA LEU A 349 -3.07 23.03 2.82
C LEU A 349 -4.23 24.04 2.73
N ASP A 350 -5.03 23.97 1.67
CA ASP A 350 -6.18 24.86 1.49
C ASP A 350 -7.35 24.44 2.40
N ALA A 351 -7.59 23.13 2.51
CA ALA A 351 -8.58 22.57 3.42
C ALA A 351 -8.04 22.42 4.85
N LYS A 352 -6.72 22.55 5.04
CA LYS A 352 -6.00 22.26 6.29
C LYS A 352 -6.29 20.88 6.84
N THR A 353 -6.23 19.85 5.98
CA THR A 353 -6.53 18.49 6.37
C THR A 353 -5.34 17.55 6.14
N ILE A 354 -5.18 16.60 7.06
CA ILE A 354 -4.33 15.42 6.90
C ILE A 354 -5.26 14.22 6.76
N THR A 355 -5.17 13.52 5.63
CA THR A 355 -6.02 12.37 5.33
C THR A 355 -5.20 11.10 5.31
N PHE A 356 -5.58 10.13 6.12
CA PHE A 356 -5.12 8.75 6.06
C PHE A 356 -6.16 7.92 5.34
N THR A 357 -5.76 7.23 4.28
CA THR A 357 -6.58 6.20 3.62
C THR A 357 -5.94 4.85 3.91
N VAL A 358 -6.69 3.98 4.53
CA VAL A 358 -6.19 2.68 5.02
C VAL A 358 -7.07 1.57 4.46
N SER A 359 -6.44 0.60 3.79
CA SER A 359 -7.14 -0.59 3.29
C SER A 359 -7.73 -1.39 4.45
N LYS A 360 -8.92 -1.95 4.26
CA LYS A 360 -9.53 -2.89 5.20
C LYS A 360 -8.68 -4.14 5.41
N ASP A 361 -7.84 -4.52 4.44
CA ASP A 361 -6.84 -5.58 4.62
C ASP A 361 -5.81 -5.28 5.72
N VAL A 362 -5.61 -3.99 6.04
CA VAL A 362 -4.69 -3.53 7.08
C VAL A 362 -5.39 -3.34 8.42
N ILE A 363 -6.55 -2.69 8.40
CA ILE A 363 -7.24 -2.24 9.61
C ILE A 363 -8.39 -3.17 10.04
N GLY A 364 -8.80 -4.11 9.18
CA GLY A 364 -9.98 -4.96 9.40
C GLY A 364 -11.29 -4.29 8.92
N ASP A 365 -12.37 -5.07 8.93
CA ASP A 365 -13.64 -4.68 8.30
C ASP A 365 -14.64 -4.04 9.27
N ASP A 366 -14.52 -4.31 10.58
CA ASP A 366 -15.52 -3.93 11.57
C ASP A 366 -15.27 -2.54 12.19
N ILE A 367 -14.85 -1.59 11.35
CA ILE A 367 -14.45 -0.22 11.69
C ILE A 367 -15.43 0.49 12.65
N PRO A 368 -16.76 0.34 12.52
CA PRO A 368 -17.72 0.96 13.43
C PRO A 368 -17.67 0.47 14.88
N ASN A 369 -17.12 -0.71 15.12
CA ASN A 369 -17.04 -1.33 16.44
C ASN A 369 -15.66 -1.23 17.09
N TYR A 370 -14.70 -0.59 16.42
CA TYR A 370 -13.37 -0.36 16.98
C TYR A 370 -13.33 0.85 17.91
N ARG A 371 -12.30 0.91 18.75
CA ARG A 371 -11.96 2.07 19.55
C ARG A 371 -10.65 2.67 19.05
N TYR A 372 -10.48 3.96 19.22
CA TYR A 372 -9.37 4.68 18.61
C TYR A 372 -8.67 5.59 19.59
N ILE A 373 -7.35 5.64 19.49
CA ILE A 373 -6.50 6.65 20.11
C ILE A 373 -5.75 7.35 18.97
N VAL A 374 -5.93 8.65 18.86
CA VAL A 374 -5.26 9.47 17.85
C VAL A 374 -4.42 10.52 18.54
N VAL A 375 -3.12 10.50 18.27
CA VAL A 375 -2.15 11.42 18.88
C VAL A 375 -1.36 12.16 17.81
N ILE A 376 -1.03 13.39 18.10
CA ILE A 376 -0.31 14.30 17.23
C ILE A 376 0.91 14.83 17.96
N GLY A 377 2.06 14.81 17.30
CA GLY A 377 3.29 15.36 17.80
C GLY A 377 4.08 16.08 16.72
N SER A 378 5.25 16.54 17.06
CA SER A 378 6.12 17.23 16.14
C SER A 378 7.09 16.29 15.45
N GLN A 379 7.08 16.29 14.12
CA GLN A 379 8.09 15.59 13.33
C GLN A 379 9.46 16.25 13.47
N ASP A 380 10.50 15.46 13.76
CA ASP A 380 11.88 15.90 13.74
C ASP A 380 12.45 15.82 12.32
N GLY A 381 12.89 16.96 11.78
CA GLY A 381 13.47 17.06 10.42
C GLY A 381 14.83 16.33 10.25
N PHE A 382 15.41 15.75 11.30
CA PHE A 382 16.69 15.04 11.25
C PHE A 382 16.55 13.51 11.15
N GLY A 383 15.35 13.00 11.03
CA GLY A 383 15.11 11.58 10.86
C GLY A 383 13.69 11.29 10.39
N THR A 384 13.58 10.40 9.41
CA THR A 384 12.30 9.94 8.89
C THR A 384 11.46 9.34 10.02
N GLY A 385 10.26 9.87 10.25
CA GLY A 385 9.31 9.38 11.26
C GLY A 385 9.74 9.55 12.71
N LYS A 386 10.72 10.42 13.00
CA LYS A 386 11.13 10.71 14.37
C LYS A 386 10.29 11.81 14.99
N TRP A 387 9.98 11.63 16.25
CA TRP A 387 9.38 12.64 17.08
C TRP A 387 10.40 13.68 17.52
N ARG A 388 9.96 14.90 17.61
CA ARG A 388 10.71 15.99 18.24
C ARG A 388 10.51 15.90 19.73
N ASP A 389 11.61 16.00 20.44
CA ASP A 389 11.66 15.97 21.89
C ASP A 389 11.10 17.23 22.52
N VAL A 390 10.60 17.14 23.76
CA VAL A 390 10.10 18.23 24.59
C VAL A 390 11.06 18.46 25.74
N ASP A 391 11.83 19.54 25.70
CA ASP A 391 12.75 19.94 26.76
C ASP A 391 12.06 20.82 27.81
N ALA A 392 12.68 21.04 28.96
CA ALA A 392 12.17 21.96 29.98
C ALA A 392 12.07 23.42 29.48
N THR A 393 12.89 23.80 28.48
CA THR A 393 12.88 25.13 27.87
C THR A 393 12.99 25.03 26.37
N PRO A 394 12.20 25.82 25.60
CA PRO A 394 12.25 25.74 24.17
C PRO A 394 13.61 26.18 23.61
N SER A 395 14.06 25.49 22.57
CA SER A 395 15.23 25.87 21.79
C SER A 395 14.83 26.24 20.34
N THR A 396 15.82 26.38 19.46
CA THR A 396 15.54 26.67 18.03
C THR A 396 14.66 25.57 17.42
N TRP A 397 14.90 24.31 17.77
CA TRP A 397 14.25 23.16 17.14
C TRP A 397 13.55 22.20 18.12
N THR A 398 13.56 22.47 19.41
CA THR A 398 13.00 21.64 20.47
C THR A 398 11.84 22.38 21.13
N LEU A 399 10.75 21.68 21.42
CA LEU A 399 9.67 22.22 22.23
C LEU A 399 10.15 22.48 23.66
N GLY A 400 9.47 23.34 24.39
CA GLY A 400 9.67 23.60 25.81
C GLY A 400 8.45 23.22 26.62
N GLY A 401 8.59 23.21 27.94
CA GLY A 401 7.50 22.92 28.88
C GLY A 401 7.55 21.51 29.47
N GLY A 402 8.42 20.64 28.97
CA GLY A 402 8.61 19.31 29.56
C GLY A 402 9.32 19.32 30.91
N SER A 403 9.46 18.17 31.54
CA SER A 403 9.99 18.02 32.90
C SER A 403 11.49 17.68 32.97
N ASN A 404 12.23 17.81 31.87
CA ASN A 404 13.65 17.49 31.88
C ASN A 404 14.42 17.93 33.13
N PRO A 405 15.26 17.12 33.72
CA PRO A 405 16.13 16.10 33.12
C PRO A 405 15.49 14.71 33.10
N ALA A 406 16.01 13.84 32.21
CA ALA A 406 15.70 12.43 32.18
C ALA A 406 15.80 11.79 33.57
N ALA A 407 15.03 10.74 33.84
CA ALA A 407 15.09 9.98 35.05
C ALA A 407 16.51 9.42 35.33
N ASP A 408 16.75 8.92 36.55
CA ASP A 408 18.06 8.37 36.95
C ASP A 408 18.48 7.12 36.17
N ASP A 409 17.53 6.47 35.47
CA ASP A 409 17.76 5.38 34.51
C ASP A 409 18.12 5.86 33.11
N GLY A 410 18.07 7.18 32.85
CA GLY A 410 18.37 7.79 31.57
C GLY A 410 17.21 7.72 30.54
N ILE A 411 15.99 7.36 31.00
CA ILE A 411 14.80 7.31 30.17
C ILE A 411 14.04 8.63 30.32
N ASP A 412 13.52 9.13 29.21
CA ASP A 412 12.64 10.26 29.18
C ASP A 412 11.19 9.78 29.28
N TYR A 413 10.47 10.24 30.32
CA TYR A 413 9.09 9.88 30.59
C TYR A 413 8.11 10.97 30.20
N ASP A 414 8.59 12.15 29.78
CA ASP A 414 7.74 13.21 29.27
C ASP A 414 7.09 12.78 27.96
N PRO A 415 5.78 12.92 27.80
CA PRO A 415 5.15 12.68 26.52
C PRO A 415 5.65 13.65 25.44
N ASN A 416 5.96 13.15 24.26
CA ASN A 416 6.22 13.98 23.08
C ASN A 416 4.92 14.29 22.31
N ILE A 417 3.77 13.95 22.89
CA ILE A 417 2.44 14.18 22.35
C ILE A 417 2.02 15.61 22.66
N ILE A 418 1.67 16.35 21.63
CA ILE A 418 1.31 17.78 21.74
C ILE A 418 -0.21 17.92 21.77
N ASP A 419 -0.91 17.04 21.04
CA ASP A 419 -2.35 17.05 20.92
C ASP A 419 -2.92 15.64 20.74
N MET A 420 -4.19 15.44 21.12
CA MET A 420 -4.93 14.17 21.04
C MET A 420 -6.37 14.46 20.63
N ILE A 421 -6.94 13.56 19.84
CA ILE A 421 -8.39 13.63 19.58
C ILE A 421 -9.16 12.92 20.68
N LEU A 422 -10.04 13.65 21.34
CA LEU A 422 -10.86 13.14 22.44
C LEU A 422 -12.35 13.54 22.31
N ASP A 423 -13.24 12.71 22.84
CA ASP A 423 -14.64 13.08 23.05
C ASP A 423 -14.78 13.84 24.39
N GLY A 424 -14.41 15.12 24.38
CA GLY A 424 -14.47 16.00 25.54
C GLY A 424 -13.12 16.44 26.07
N GLU A 425 -13.09 16.95 27.31
CA GLU A 425 -11.90 17.46 27.97
C GLU A 425 -11.14 16.34 28.69
N GLY A 426 -9.80 16.48 28.84
CA GLY A 426 -9.01 15.54 29.65
C GLY A 426 -7.60 15.27 29.14
N GLN A 427 -7.24 15.79 27.96
CA GLN A 427 -5.92 15.63 27.39
C GLN A 427 -4.79 16.04 28.34
N GLU A 428 -4.79 17.30 28.80
CA GLU A 428 -3.79 17.84 29.71
C GLU A 428 -3.62 16.94 30.96
N GLN A 429 -4.74 16.47 31.53
CA GLN A 429 -4.70 15.62 32.71
C GLN A 429 -4.13 14.23 32.43
N MET A 430 -4.43 13.65 31.26
CA MET A 430 -3.85 12.36 30.86
C MET A 430 -2.36 12.49 30.60
N LEU A 431 -1.95 13.45 29.79
CA LEU A 431 -0.54 13.66 29.45
C LEU A 431 0.30 14.04 30.67
N ALA A 432 -0.25 14.82 31.62
CA ALA A 432 0.42 15.15 32.89
C ALA A 432 0.46 13.97 33.92
N SER A 433 -0.04 12.80 33.58
CA SER A 433 -0.08 11.66 34.52
C SER A 433 1.22 10.87 34.64
N TYR A 434 2.28 11.22 33.89
CA TYR A 434 3.59 10.61 34.02
C TYR A 434 4.27 10.94 35.36
N ASP A 435 5.22 10.11 35.77
CA ASP A 435 5.99 10.29 37.00
C ASP A 435 7.47 9.92 36.75
N VAL A 436 8.30 10.94 36.60
CA VAL A 436 9.76 10.78 36.35
C VAL A 436 10.44 10.06 37.49
N ASP A 437 10.12 10.40 38.75
CA ASP A 437 10.71 9.76 39.95
C ASP A 437 10.21 8.33 40.11
N GLY A 438 8.97 8.06 39.73
CA GLY A 438 8.33 6.75 39.76
C GLY A 438 8.60 5.87 38.53
N HIS A 439 9.28 6.38 37.53
CA HIS A 439 9.55 5.70 36.23
C HIS A 439 8.25 5.25 35.53
N LEU A 440 7.29 6.14 35.45
CA LEU A 440 5.98 5.85 34.87
C LEU A 440 5.67 6.80 33.71
N TYR A 441 5.33 6.21 32.57
CA TYR A 441 4.77 6.94 31.45
C TYR A 441 3.34 7.41 31.71
N ALA A 442 2.95 8.50 31.06
CA ALA A 442 1.56 8.89 30.96
C ALA A 442 0.71 7.75 30.35
N THR A 443 -0.46 7.52 30.90
CA THR A 443 -1.36 6.45 30.45
C THR A 443 -2.54 7.06 29.71
N LEU A 444 -2.73 6.64 28.45
CA LEU A 444 -3.68 7.23 27.52
C LEU A 444 -4.89 6.32 27.29
N THR A 445 -6.02 6.96 27.10
CA THR A 445 -7.25 6.38 26.54
C THR A 445 -7.69 7.20 25.34
N GLY A 446 -8.64 6.73 24.56
CA GLY A 446 -9.15 7.43 23.40
C GLY A 446 -10.67 7.59 23.41
N PHE A 447 -11.29 7.40 22.27
CA PHE A 447 -12.73 7.49 22.08
C PHE A 447 -13.32 6.22 21.50
N GLU A 448 -14.59 5.97 21.83
CA GLU A 448 -15.40 4.89 21.26
C GLU A 448 -16.24 5.42 20.11
N MET A 449 -16.50 4.56 19.11
CA MET A 449 -17.43 4.91 18.04
C MET A 449 -18.87 5.04 18.61
N PRO A 450 -19.64 6.03 18.14
CA PRO A 450 -21.06 6.10 18.48
C PRO A 450 -21.82 4.93 17.85
N GLU A 451 -23.07 4.73 18.27
CA GLU A 451 -23.95 3.78 17.57
C GLU A 451 -24.17 4.25 16.13
N ILE A 452 -23.67 3.46 15.17
CA ILE A 452 -23.73 3.79 13.75
C ILE A 452 -25.01 3.26 13.13
N PRO A 453 -25.82 4.10 12.46
CA PRO A 453 -26.99 3.63 11.73
C PRO A 453 -26.61 2.67 10.61
N GLN A 454 -27.38 1.58 10.48
CA GLN A 454 -27.21 0.66 9.36
C GLN A 454 -27.51 1.35 8.02
N GLN A 455 -26.61 1.16 7.04
CA GLN A 455 -26.76 1.61 5.67
C GLN A 455 -26.25 0.53 4.72
N ILE A 456 -26.81 0.48 3.50
CA ILE A 456 -26.30 -0.34 2.39
C ILE A 456 -25.60 0.61 1.43
N PHE A 457 -24.39 0.29 0.99
CA PHE A 457 -23.62 1.10 0.05
C PHE A 457 -22.75 0.22 -0.87
N GLY A 458 -22.22 0.81 -1.94
CA GLY A 458 -21.36 0.11 -2.90
C GLY A 458 -22.05 -1.05 -3.62
N ALA A 459 -23.37 -1.04 -3.73
CA ALA A 459 -24.11 -2.13 -4.35
C ALA A 459 -23.90 -2.15 -5.87
N SER A 460 -23.46 -3.29 -6.39
CA SER A 460 -23.18 -3.46 -7.81
C SER A 460 -23.53 -4.84 -8.35
N VAL A 461 -23.64 -4.94 -9.68
CA VAL A 461 -23.72 -6.18 -10.43
C VAL A 461 -22.38 -6.39 -11.12
N GLU A 462 -21.57 -7.31 -10.61
CA GLU A 462 -20.18 -7.50 -11.06
C GLU A 462 -20.11 -8.31 -12.36
N THR A 463 -20.79 -9.43 -12.41
CA THR A 463 -20.75 -10.34 -13.55
C THR A 463 -22.13 -10.83 -13.90
N VAL A 464 -22.47 -10.87 -15.19
CA VAL A 464 -23.74 -11.39 -15.68
C VAL A 464 -23.50 -12.37 -16.83
N THR A 465 -24.02 -13.58 -16.69
CA THR A 465 -24.03 -14.59 -17.74
C THR A 465 -25.43 -14.77 -18.36
N SER A 466 -25.62 -15.83 -19.11
CA SER A 466 -26.93 -16.21 -19.64
C SER A 466 -27.89 -16.77 -18.58
N SER A 467 -27.38 -17.21 -17.42
CA SER A 467 -28.17 -17.91 -16.41
C SER A 467 -27.81 -17.54 -14.97
N THR A 468 -26.81 -16.69 -14.76
CA THR A 468 -26.36 -16.24 -13.44
C THR A 468 -26.06 -14.75 -13.41
N ALA A 469 -26.02 -14.17 -12.20
CA ALA A 469 -25.49 -12.82 -11.94
C ALA A 469 -24.81 -12.79 -10.57
N VAL A 470 -23.64 -12.18 -10.49
CA VAL A 470 -22.91 -11.92 -9.23
C VAL A 470 -23.23 -10.52 -8.77
N LEU A 471 -23.65 -10.38 -7.53
CA LEU A 471 -23.99 -9.12 -6.88
C LEU A 471 -23.08 -8.93 -5.67
N THR A 472 -22.62 -7.71 -5.45
CA THR A 472 -21.84 -7.31 -4.28
C THR A 472 -22.42 -6.05 -3.64
N TRP A 473 -22.29 -5.89 -2.34
CA TRP A 473 -22.60 -4.68 -1.59
C TRP A 473 -21.96 -4.73 -0.21
N SER A 474 -21.89 -3.57 0.44
CA SER A 474 -21.41 -3.47 1.82
C SER A 474 -22.48 -2.87 2.73
N THR A 475 -22.34 -3.12 4.04
CA THR A 475 -23.14 -2.53 5.10
C THR A 475 -22.25 -1.80 6.10
N THR A 476 -22.81 -0.75 6.76
CA THR A 476 -22.05 0.04 7.74
C THR A 476 -21.67 -0.76 8.97
N VAL A 477 -22.50 -1.67 9.40
CA VAL A 477 -22.26 -2.58 10.53
C VAL A 477 -22.57 -4.02 10.10
N SER A 478 -21.92 -4.98 10.75
CA SER A 478 -22.11 -6.40 10.45
C SER A 478 -23.58 -6.82 10.64
N ASP A 479 -24.19 -7.34 9.59
CA ASP A 479 -25.60 -7.79 9.59
C ASP A 479 -25.80 -9.00 8.67
N ILE A 480 -26.96 -9.61 8.77
CA ILE A 480 -27.50 -10.56 7.81
C ILE A 480 -28.38 -9.76 6.85
N THR A 481 -27.99 -9.69 5.60
CA THR A 481 -28.80 -9.01 4.59
C THR A 481 -29.59 -10.01 3.78
N SER A 482 -30.61 -9.52 3.08
CA SER A 482 -31.40 -10.34 2.18
C SER A 482 -31.53 -9.67 0.82
N ILE A 483 -31.52 -10.48 -0.22
CA ILE A 483 -31.88 -10.02 -1.57
C ILE A 483 -33.16 -10.70 -2.03
N GLN A 484 -33.93 -9.97 -2.82
CA GLN A 484 -35.08 -10.47 -3.52
C GLN A 484 -34.98 -10.06 -5.00
N PHE A 485 -35.17 -10.98 -5.93
CA PHE A 485 -35.12 -10.66 -7.35
C PHE A 485 -36.43 -11.06 -8.08
N SER A 486 -36.71 -10.34 -9.15
CA SER A 486 -37.88 -10.56 -9.99
C SER A 486 -37.62 -10.18 -11.45
N LEU A 487 -38.44 -10.70 -12.37
CA LEU A 487 -38.46 -10.25 -13.76
C LEU A 487 -38.76 -8.74 -13.83
N ALA A 488 -38.19 -8.04 -14.81
CA ALA A 488 -38.31 -6.59 -14.92
C ALA A 488 -39.74 -6.10 -15.20
N ASP A 489 -40.61 -6.95 -15.74
CA ASP A 489 -42.03 -6.69 -15.99
C ASP A 489 -42.91 -7.00 -14.74
N GLN A 490 -42.32 -7.54 -13.68
CA GLN A 490 -43.00 -7.93 -12.45
C GLN A 490 -42.31 -7.26 -11.27
N GLN A 491 -42.88 -6.18 -10.74
CA GLN A 491 -42.41 -5.69 -9.46
C GLN A 491 -42.66 -6.74 -8.35
N PRO A 492 -41.73 -6.95 -7.42
CA PRO A 492 -41.92 -7.90 -6.35
C PRO A 492 -43.09 -7.46 -5.49
N VAL A 493 -44.21 -8.15 -5.63
CA VAL A 493 -45.46 -7.84 -4.93
C VAL A 493 -45.57 -8.63 -3.63
N ASP A 494 -44.72 -9.63 -3.44
CA ASP A 494 -44.72 -10.51 -2.27
C ASP A 494 -43.30 -10.75 -1.76
N ALA A 495 -43.04 -10.34 -0.51
CA ALA A 495 -41.74 -10.37 0.15
C ALA A 495 -41.20 -11.80 0.44
N THR A 496 -41.85 -12.85 -0.02
CA THR A 496 -41.54 -14.22 0.35
C THR A 496 -41.03 -15.10 -0.80
N THR A 497 -41.01 -14.61 -2.04
CA THR A 497 -40.53 -15.38 -3.20
C THR A 497 -39.13 -14.92 -3.64
N ASN A 498 -38.28 -15.91 -3.94
CA ASN A 498 -36.90 -15.65 -4.39
C ASN A 498 -36.05 -14.83 -3.44
N VAL A 499 -36.19 -15.05 -2.13
CA VAL A 499 -35.38 -14.41 -1.11
C VAL A 499 -34.15 -15.26 -0.83
N ILE A 500 -32.96 -14.63 -0.86
CA ILE A 500 -31.68 -15.23 -0.47
C ILE A 500 -31.16 -14.41 0.69
N GLU A 501 -30.77 -15.06 1.79
CA GLU A 501 -30.11 -14.44 2.94
C GLU A 501 -28.60 -14.65 2.86
N THR A 502 -27.83 -13.60 3.19
CA THR A 502 -26.37 -13.68 3.28
C THR A 502 -25.90 -14.15 4.65
N ALA A 503 -24.64 -14.52 4.77
CA ALA A 503 -24.00 -14.63 6.08
C ALA A 503 -23.91 -13.24 6.75
N SER A 504 -23.74 -13.24 8.07
CA SER A 504 -23.45 -12.00 8.81
C SER A 504 -22.05 -11.49 8.43
N GLY A 505 -21.95 -10.21 8.16
CA GLY A 505 -20.71 -9.53 7.77
C GLY A 505 -20.99 -8.08 7.36
N THR A 506 -19.96 -7.35 7.03
CA THR A 506 -20.05 -6.00 6.45
C THR A 506 -20.00 -6.04 4.94
N ASP A 507 -19.31 -7.01 4.37
CA ASP A 507 -19.22 -7.22 2.92
C ASP A 507 -20.02 -8.44 2.50
N HIS A 508 -20.80 -8.28 1.48
CA HIS A 508 -21.75 -9.28 1.04
C HIS A 508 -21.59 -9.54 -0.45
N ALA A 509 -21.68 -10.81 -0.81
CA ALA A 509 -21.76 -11.22 -2.19
C ALA A 509 -22.78 -12.35 -2.36
N VAL A 510 -23.49 -12.35 -3.48
CA VAL A 510 -24.47 -13.40 -3.83
C VAL A 510 -24.39 -13.69 -5.31
N THR A 511 -24.33 -14.98 -5.65
CA THR A 511 -24.55 -15.42 -7.03
C THR A 511 -26.01 -15.85 -7.22
N LEU A 512 -26.75 -15.12 -8.02
CA LEU A 512 -28.05 -15.55 -8.54
C LEU A 512 -27.84 -16.62 -9.57
N THR A 513 -28.62 -17.70 -9.51
CA THR A 513 -28.53 -18.84 -10.43
C THR A 513 -29.91 -19.20 -11.00
N GLY A 514 -29.95 -19.90 -12.13
CA GLY A 514 -31.20 -20.35 -12.75
C GLY A 514 -32.01 -19.22 -13.39
N LEU A 515 -31.33 -18.16 -13.80
CA LEU A 515 -31.94 -17.04 -14.53
C LEU A 515 -32.25 -17.45 -15.98
N ASP A 516 -33.25 -16.80 -16.57
CA ASP A 516 -33.61 -17.01 -17.99
C ASP A 516 -32.70 -16.22 -18.92
N VAL A 517 -32.33 -16.82 -20.03
CA VAL A 517 -31.45 -16.23 -21.07
C VAL A 517 -32.08 -14.99 -21.66
N GLY A 518 -31.30 -13.91 -21.84
CA GLY A 518 -31.72 -12.66 -22.48
C GLY A 518 -32.85 -11.94 -21.75
N THR A 519 -32.91 -12.08 -20.44
CA THR A 519 -34.01 -11.60 -19.61
C THR A 519 -33.55 -10.51 -18.66
N SER A 520 -34.40 -9.55 -18.40
CA SER A 520 -34.16 -8.40 -17.51
C SER A 520 -34.68 -8.69 -16.10
N TYR A 521 -33.88 -8.33 -15.10
CA TYR A 521 -34.19 -8.55 -13.68
C TYR A 521 -34.05 -7.27 -12.86
N TRP A 522 -34.92 -7.15 -11.83
CA TRP A 522 -34.76 -6.24 -10.71
C TRP A 522 -34.27 -7.04 -9.51
N VAL A 523 -33.33 -6.44 -8.74
CA VAL A 523 -32.87 -6.98 -7.47
C VAL A 523 -33.06 -5.93 -6.39
N PHE A 524 -33.61 -6.35 -5.26
CA PHE A 524 -33.84 -5.53 -4.07
C PHE A 524 -32.95 -6.06 -2.97
N ILE A 525 -32.00 -5.24 -2.49
CA ILE A 525 -31.12 -5.56 -1.39
C ILE A 525 -31.68 -4.92 -0.14
N ARG A 526 -31.77 -5.69 0.95
CA ARG A 526 -32.35 -5.28 2.23
C ARG A 526 -31.45 -5.59 3.39
N ALA A 527 -31.27 -4.62 4.26
CA ALA A 527 -30.71 -4.80 5.58
C ALA A 527 -31.69 -4.29 6.64
N ASN A 528 -31.51 -4.70 7.90
CA ASN A 528 -32.44 -4.33 8.95
C ASN A 528 -32.38 -2.83 9.23
N GLY A 529 -33.52 -2.15 9.13
CA GLY A 529 -33.65 -0.72 9.42
C GLY A 529 -33.24 0.22 8.30
N THR A 530 -32.97 -0.28 7.08
CA THR A 530 -32.63 0.53 5.92
C THR A 530 -33.74 0.56 4.86
N ASP A 531 -33.64 1.52 3.95
CA ASP A 531 -34.40 1.49 2.69
C ASP A 531 -33.81 0.43 1.75
N ASP A 532 -34.66 -0.13 0.85
CA ASP A 532 -34.21 -1.09 -0.16
C ASP A 532 -33.28 -0.43 -1.16
N VAL A 533 -32.11 -1.05 -1.46
CA VAL A 533 -31.30 -0.69 -2.62
C VAL A 533 -31.73 -1.53 -3.81
N VAL A 534 -31.92 -0.89 -4.98
CA VAL A 534 -32.46 -1.54 -6.16
C VAL A 534 -31.44 -1.54 -7.29
N LEU A 535 -31.11 -2.73 -7.78
CA LEU A 535 -30.26 -2.95 -8.94
C LEU A 535 -31.08 -3.48 -10.12
N TYR A 536 -30.58 -3.26 -11.33
CA TYR A 536 -31.16 -3.74 -12.57
C TYR A 536 -30.10 -4.30 -13.49
N PHE A 537 -30.34 -5.46 -14.09
CA PHE A 537 -29.42 -6.07 -15.05
C PHE A 537 -30.17 -6.90 -16.10
N ASN A 538 -29.45 -7.26 -17.19
CA ASN A 538 -29.94 -8.13 -18.25
C ASN A 538 -29.01 -9.34 -18.37
N THR A 539 -29.56 -10.56 -18.38
CA THR A 539 -28.78 -11.76 -18.67
C THR A 539 -28.32 -11.82 -20.13
N SER A 540 -27.17 -12.45 -20.38
CA SER A 540 -26.64 -12.62 -21.74
C SER A 540 -27.58 -13.44 -22.61
N ASN A 541 -27.60 -13.16 -23.92
CA ASN A 541 -28.28 -13.93 -24.94
C ASN A 541 -27.48 -15.16 -25.40
N VAL A 542 -26.21 -15.30 -24.93
CA VAL A 542 -25.30 -16.39 -25.30
C VAL A 542 -25.15 -17.31 -24.09
N ILE A 543 -25.34 -18.61 -24.30
CA ILE A 543 -25.10 -19.62 -23.27
C ILE A 543 -23.58 -19.88 -23.23
N ASP A 544 -23.02 -19.81 -22.06
CA ASP A 544 -21.64 -20.16 -21.81
C ASP A 544 -21.55 -21.57 -21.25
N ASP A 545 -20.83 -22.45 -21.95
CA ASP A 545 -20.58 -23.85 -21.57
C ASP A 545 -19.08 -24.19 -21.53
N THR A 546 -18.23 -23.15 -21.50
CA THR A 546 -16.78 -23.25 -21.54
C THR A 546 -16.21 -22.93 -20.17
N ALA A 547 -15.43 -23.80 -19.59
CA ALA A 547 -14.75 -23.52 -18.33
C ALA A 547 -13.59 -22.55 -18.54
N PRO A 548 -13.28 -21.69 -17.53
CA PRO A 548 -12.16 -20.76 -17.62
C PRO A 548 -10.85 -21.52 -17.85
N GLU A 549 -10.02 -21.02 -18.74
CA GLU A 549 -8.67 -21.56 -18.92
C GLU A 549 -7.78 -21.02 -17.81
N LEU A 550 -7.13 -21.93 -17.06
CA LEU A 550 -6.17 -21.54 -16.03
C LEU A 550 -4.80 -21.38 -16.67
N LEU A 551 -4.28 -20.17 -16.58
CA LEU A 551 -3.04 -19.77 -17.20
C LEU A 551 -2.05 -19.37 -16.12
N ASN A 552 -0.77 -19.60 -16.39
CA ASN A 552 0.31 -19.00 -15.63
C ASN A 552 0.33 -19.33 -14.12
N LEU A 553 -0.15 -20.50 -13.71
CA LEU A 553 -0.06 -20.92 -12.31
C LEU A 553 1.41 -20.95 -11.86
N ASP A 554 1.72 -20.15 -10.83
CA ASP A 554 3.02 -20.10 -10.17
C ASP A 554 2.88 -20.20 -8.66
N ALA A 555 3.93 -20.74 -8.00
CA ALA A 555 3.98 -20.83 -6.56
C ALA A 555 5.41 -20.51 -6.09
N GLU A 556 5.57 -19.33 -5.48
CA GLU A 556 6.84 -18.81 -4.99
C GLU A 556 6.97 -19.04 -3.49
N VAL A 557 8.11 -19.57 -3.03
CA VAL A 557 8.42 -19.67 -1.60
C VAL A 557 9.04 -18.37 -1.12
N LEU A 558 8.42 -17.74 -0.14
CA LEU A 558 8.93 -16.55 0.52
C LEU A 558 9.97 -16.91 1.59
N ASP A 559 10.79 -15.93 2.01
CA ASP A 559 11.92 -16.13 2.95
C ASP A 559 11.48 -16.66 4.33
N ASP A 560 10.22 -16.49 4.70
CA ASP A 560 9.61 -16.94 5.95
C ASP A 560 8.87 -18.29 5.84
N GLY A 561 8.94 -18.93 4.68
CA GLY A 561 8.30 -20.23 4.42
C GLY A 561 6.83 -20.14 4.02
N ARG A 562 6.29 -18.95 3.81
CA ARG A 562 4.99 -18.76 3.16
C ARG A 562 5.11 -19.06 1.67
N ILE A 563 3.99 -19.38 1.04
CA ILE A 563 3.92 -19.62 -0.40
C ILE A 563 2.99 -18.56 -1.00
N ARG A 564 3.51 -17.77 -1.93
CA ARG A 564 2.70 -16.89 -2.79
C ARG A 564 2.27 -17.70 -4.01
N ILE A 565 0.97 -17.79 -4.24
CA ILE A 565 0.35 -18.54 -5.34
C ILE A 565 -0.33 -17.52 -6.24
N THR A 566 0.01 -17.53 -7.53
CA THR A 566 -0.59 -16.63 -8.53
C THR A 566 -1.03 -17.42 -9.76
N TRP A 567 -2.16 -17.03 -10.36
CA TRP A 567 -2.63 -17.58 -11.63
C TRP A 567 -3.60 -16.60 -12.31
N TYR A 568 -3.85 -16.84 -13.58
CA TYR A 568 -4.83 -16.09 -14.37
C TYR A 568 -5.90 -17.03 -14.88
N THR A 569 -7.08 -16.45 -15.15
CA THR A 569 -8.18 -17.13 -15.82
C THR A 569 -8.57 -16.37 -17.09
N SER A 570 -8.98 -17.08 -18.14
CA SER A 570 -9.41 -16.46 -19.42
C SER A 570 -10.65 -15.57 -19.28
N GLU A 571 -11.37 -15.71 -18.17
CA GLU A 571 -12.57 -14.96 -17.80
C GLU A 571 -12.68 -14.82 -16.29
N SER A 572 -13.56 -13.95 -15.80
CA SER A 572 -13.77 -13.79 -14.34
C SER A 572 -14.21 -15.11 -13.71
N ALA A 573 -13.50 -15.52 -12.66
CA ALA A 573 -13.67 -16.83 -12.05
C ALA A 573 -13.54 -16.80 -10.52
N THR A 574 -14.02 -17.87 -9.90
CA THR A 574 -13.89 -18.14 -8.46
C THR A 574 -12.46 -18.52 -8.09
N GLU A 575 -12.12 -18.44 -6.82
CA GLU A 575 -10.86 -18.90 -6.26
C GLU A 575 -11.08 -20.04 -5.29
N ARG A 576 -10.34 -21.13 -5.45
CA ARG A 576 -10.23 -22.17 -4.44
C ARG A 576 -8.85 -22.77 -4.47
N ILE A 577 -8.18 -22.72 -3.32
CA ILE A 577 -6.80 -23.16 -3.18
C ILE A 577 -6.74 -24.23 -2.12
N SER A 578 -6.03 -25.31 -2.42
CA SER A 578 -5.77 -26.39 -1.47
C SER A 578 -4.32 -26.88 -1.54
N ILE A 579 -3.79 -27.28 -0.39
CA ILE A 579 -2.50 -27.96 -0.26
C ILE A 579 -2.69 -29.29 0.46
N GLY A 580 -2.22 -30.37 -0.15
CA GLY A 580 -2.36 -31.70 0.42
C GLY A 580 -3.81 -32.14 0.65
N GLY A 581 -4.75 -31.55 -0.08
CA GLY A 581 -6.20 -31.83 0.04
C GLY A 581 -6.90 -31.02 1.13
N THR A 582 -6.19 -30.11 1.83
CA THR A 582 -6.79 -29.15 2.78
C THR A 582 -7.05 -27.85 2.05
N ILE A 583 -8.29 -27.35 2.10
CA ILE A 583 -8.67 -26.05 1.54
C ILE A 583 -8.09 -24.97 2.45
N LEU A 584 -7.35 -24.03 1.86
CA LEU A 584 -6.73 -22.90 2.53
C LEU A 584 -7.53 -21.62 2.31
N HIS A 585 -8.09 -21.49 1.11
CA HIS A 585 -8.85 -20.30 0.71
C HIS A 585 -9.96 -20.73 -0.25
N GLU A 586 -11.10 -20.08 -0.18
CA GLU A 586 -12.22 -20.26 -1.11
C GLU A 586 -12.99 -18.95 -1.22
N ASP A 587 -12.94 -18.34 -2.42
CA ASP A 587 -13.84 -17.27 -2.83
C ASP A 587 -14.81 -17.84 -3.88
N ALA A 588 -16.07 -17.93 -3.50
CA ALA A 588 -17.10 -18.54 -4.34
C ALA A 588 -17.65 -17.59 -5.41
N PHE A 589 -17.11 -16.38 -5.53
CA PHE A 589 -17.59 -15.37 -6.46
C PHE A 589 -16.64 -15.21 -7.64
N ALA A 590 -17.19 -15.29 -8.84
CA ALA A 590 -16.45 -15.11 -10.09
C ALA A 590 -16.34 -13.63 -10.43
N THR A 591 -15.41 -12.93 -9.78
CA THR A 591 -15.30 -11.45 -9.88
C THR A 591 -14.00 -10.97 -10.49
N LYS A 592 -12.99 -11.81 -10.63
CA LYS A 592 -11.65 -11.41 -11.12
C LYS A 592 -11.00 -12.45 -12.01
N LYS A 593 -10.06 -12.01 -12.84
CA LYS A 593 -9.23 -12.85 -13.73
C LYS A 593 -7.83 -13.05 -13.17
N ASN A 594 -7.33 -12.09 -12.40
CA ASN A 594 -6.00 -12.12 -11.79
C ASN A 594 -6.15 -12.59 -10.35
N HIS A 595 -5.48 -13.67 -10.00
CA HIS A 595 -5.63 -14.35 -8.72
C HIS A 595 -4.30 -14.39 -7.99
N GLU A 596 -4.30 -13.99 -6.71
CA GLU A 596 -3.13 -14.07 -5.83
C GLU A 596 -3.58 -14.47 -4.42
N PHE A 597 -2.85 -15.40 -3.82
CA PHE A 597 -3.03 -15.80 -2.43
C PHE A 597 -1.69 -16.08 -1.77
N VAL A 598 -1.50 -15.62 -0.54
CA VAL A 598 -0.31 -15.90 0.27
C VAL A 598 -0.71 -16.77 1.45
N THR A 599 -0.07 -17.93 1.60
CA THR A 599 -0.37 -18.87 2.69
C THR A 599 0.27 -18.41 4.01
N GLU A 600 -0.12 -19.07 5.10
CA GLU A 600 0.71 -19.09 6.32
C GLU A 600 2.03 -19.83 6.07
N GLY A 601 2.99 -19.72 6.99
CA GLY A 601 4.30 -20.39 6.87
C GLY A 601 4.20 -21.91 7.02
N TYR A 602 4.88 -22.63 6.13
CA TYR A 602 4.97 -24.08 6.13
C TYR A 602 6.37 -24.54 6.52
N ALA A 603 6.48 -25.73 7.11
CA ALA A 603 7.78 -26.37 7.39
C ALA A 603 8.48 -26.80 6.07
N ASN A 604 9.82 -26.99 6.15
CA ASN A 604 10.58 -27.51 5.02
C ASN A 604 9.99 -28.85 4.51
N GLY A 605 9.76 -28.92 3.21
CA GLY A 605 9.11 -30.08 2.59
C GLY A 605 8.61 -29.80 1.18
N ALA A 606 8.09 -30.85 0.52
CA ALA A 606 7.46 -30.72 -0.79
C ALA A 606 5.93 -30.69 -0.62
N TYR A 607 5.28 -29.76 -1.31
CA TYR A 607 3.85 -29.52 -1.25
C TYR A 607 3.25 -29.42 -2.64
N ASP A 608 2.09 -30.06 -2.83
CA ASP A 608 1.31 -29.93 -4.06
C ASP A 608 0.19 -28.91 -3.81
N VAL A 609 0.29 -27.79 -4.49
CA VAL A 609 -0.71 -26.71 -4.53
C VAL A 609 -1.69 -27.03 -5.65
N VAL A 610 -2.97 -27.01 -5.35
CA VAL A 610 -4.05 -27.16 -6.34
C VAL A 610 -4.91 -25.91 -6.31
N VAL A 611 -5.13 -25.31 -7.48
CA VAL A 611 -6.06 -24.20 -7.69
C VAL A 611 -7.24 -24.69 -8.52
N GLU A 612 -8.44 -24.28 -8.15
CA GLU A 612 -9.69 -24.54 -8.86
C GLU A 612 -10.35 -23.20 -9.12
N SER A 613 -10.85 -23.00 -10.34
CA SER A 613 -11.58 -21.78 -10.73
C SER A 613 -12.80 -22.17 -11.55
N ALA A 614 -13.94 -21.62 -11.18
CA ALA A 614 -15.18 -21.76 -11.93
C ALA A 614 -15.64 -20.37 -12.42
N ASP A 615 -16.13 -20.29 -13.66
CA ASP A 615 -16.79 -19.10 -14.15
C ASP A 615 -18.14 -18.86 -13.46
N ALA A 616 -18.77 -17.73 -13.75
CA ALA A 616 -20.08 -17.40 -13.22
C ALA A 616 -21.21 -18.32 -13.72
N SER A 617 -21.00 -19.09 -14.79
CA SER A 617 -21.90 -20.12 -15.29
C SER A 617 -21.76 -21.44 -14.56
N GLY A 618 -20.72 -21.60 -13.73
CA GLY A 618 -20.41 -22.80 -12.95
C GLY A 618 -19.53 -23.83 -13.70
N ASN A 619 -18.95 -23.45 -14.84
CA ASN A 619 -18.01 -24.32 -15.54
C ASN A 619 -16.66 -24.30 -14.82
N LEU A 620 -16.19 -25.45 -14.34
CA LEU A 620 -15.03 -25.58 -13.45
C LEU A 620 -13.81 -26.10 -14.20
N ASN A 621 -12.66 -25.48 -13.93
CA ASN A 621 -11.34 -25.99 -14.30
C ASN A 621 -10.41 -26.03 -13.08
N GLN A 622 -9.34 -26.86 -13.15
CA GLN A 622 -8.34 -26.95 -12.09
C GLN A 622 -6.94 -27.15 -12.64
N SER A 623 -5.94 -26.68 -11.89
CA SER A 623 -4.52 -26.87 -12.19
C SER A 623 -3.74 -27.13 -10.90
N SER A 624 -2.52 -27.67 -11.02
CA SER A 624 -1.67 -27.92 -9.85
C SER A 624 -0.20 -27.66 -10.15
N ILE A 625 0.53 -27.23 -9.12
CA ILE A 625 1.96 -27.01 -9.14
C ILE A 625 2.59 -27.58 -7.86
N SER A 626 3.78 -28.18 -7.98
CA SER A 626 4.53 -28.67 -6.82
C SER A 626 5.59 -27.67 -6.43
N VAL A 627 5.67 -27.32 -5.14
CA VAL A 627 6.63 -26.38 -4.57
C VAL A 627 7.44 -27.07 -3.46
N THR A 628 8.72 -26.72 -3.35
CA THR A 628 9.58 -27.24 -2.27
C THR A 628 10.04 -26.09 -1.39
N ILE A 629 9.73 -26.16 -0.11
CA ILE A 629 10.16 -25.22 0.91
C ILE A 629 11.48 -25.72 1.51
N ASP A 630 12.51 -24.87 1.49
CA ASP A 630 13.82 -25.11 2.11
C ASP A 630 14.37 -23.75 2.61
N VAL A 631 13.77 -23.24 3.67
CA VAL A 631 14.15 -21.94 4.28
C VAL A 631 15.51 -21.96 4.94
N ASP A 632 16.07 -23.12 5.26
CA ASP A 632 17.41 -23.24 5.84
C ASP A 632 18.54 -23.00 4.81
N ALA A 633 18.25 -23.19 3.53
CA ALA A 633 19.22 -23.00 2.45
C ALA A 633 19.55 -21.51 2.22
N ASN A 634 18.63 -20.61 2.53
CA ASN A 634 18.82 -19.15 2.38
C ASN A 634 19.47 -18.47 3.61
N ASN A 635 19.57 -19.17 4.75
CA ASN A 635 20.05 -18.59 6.01
C ASN A 635 21.52 -18.93 6.33
N ASN A 636 22.32 -19.31 5.34
CA ASN A 636 23.78 -19.49 5.50
C ASN A 636 24.50 -18.13 5.52
N ASN A 637 24.17 -17.30 6.52
CA ASN A 637 25.05 -16.22 6.95
C ASN A 637 25.86 -16.74 8.16
N PRO A 638 27.17 -16.97 8.05
CA PRO A 638 27.95 -17.50 9.16
C PRO A 638 28.06 -16.45 10.25
N ASN A 639 27.44 -16.72 11.39
CA ASN A 639 27.57 -15.96 12.62
C ASN A 639 29.05 -16.04 13.11
N PRO A 640 29.77 -14.91 13.30
CA PRO A 640 31.13 -14.91 13.80
C PRO A 640 31.14 -14.82 15.32
N SER A 641 31.04 -15.96 15.99
CA SER A 641 31.55 -16.04 17.36
C SER A 641 31.73 -17.50 17.77
N GLU A 642 32.97 -17.97 17.67
CA GLU A 642 33.67 -18.65 18.75
C GLU A 642 35.12 -18.97 18.31
N GLN A 643 36.01 -18.12 18.81
CA GLN A 643 37.43 -18.42 18.82
C GLN A 643 37.71 -19.43 19.95
N ASN A 644 38.19 -20.60 19.63
CA ASN A 644 39.06 -21.32 20.59
C ASN A 644 40.23 -21.99 19.87
N ASP A 645 41.35 -21.53 20.31
CA ASP A 645 42.74 -21.89 20.16
C ASP A 645 43.00 -23.39 20.34
N SER A 646 43.74 -24.02 19.42
CA SER A 646 44.90 -24.86 19.73
C SER A 646 45.50 -25.55 18.49
N THR A 647 46.67 -25.09 18.13
CA THR A 647 47.93 -25.80 17.76
C THR A 647 47.92 -27.14 17.00
N ASP A 648 48.74 -27.10 15.96
CA ASP A 648 49.74 -28.05 15.47
C ASP A 648 49.48 -28.94 14.27
N ALA A 649 50.29 -28.66 13.27
CA ALA A 649 51.21 -29.49 12.48
C ALA A 649 50.73 -30.27 11.23
N GLU A 650 51.31 -29.80 10.11
CA GLU A 650 51.98 -30.56 9.02
C GLU A 650 51.23 -31.71 8.30
N ASP A 651 51.09 -31.74 7.04
CA ASP A 651 51.92 -32.01 5.89
C ASP A 651 51.08 -32.37 4.61
N GLU A 652 51.48 -31.79 3.50
CA GLU A 652 51.62 -32.30 2.11
C GLU A 652 50.54 -33.17 1.44
N GLU A 653 50.13 -32.85 0.32
CA GLU A 653 50.44 -32.96 -1.09
C GLU A 653 49.21 -33.23 -2.03
N GLN A 654 49.16 -32.39 -3.02
CA GLN A 654 48.91 -32.64 -4.47
C GLN A 654 47.56 -33.21 -5.02
N SER A 655 47.04 -32.39 -5.82
CA SER A 655 46.77 -32.56 -7.27
C SER A 655 45.32 -32.47 -7.74
N SER A 656 45.22 -31.64 -8.72
CA SER A 656 44.32 -31.58 -9.90
C SER A 656 43.05 -30.71 -9.83
N SER A 657 43.23 -29.58 -10.52
CA SER A 657 42.20 -28.75 -11.11
C SER A 657 41.34 -29.51 -12.17
N PRO A 658 40.30 -28.94 -12.78
CA PRO A 658 39.96 -27.50 -12.89
C PRO A 658 38.44 -27.19 -12.96
N VAL A 659 38.17 -25.88 -13.03
CA VAL A 659 37.16 -25.14 -13.80
C VAL A 659 36.04 -24.47 -13.01
N SER A 660 36.14 -23.17 -13.04
CA SER A 660 35.20 -22.07 -13.10
C SER A 660 34.13 -21.88 -12.00
N SER A 661 34.37 -20.86 -11.19
CA SER A 661 33.35 -19.98 -10.64
C SER A 661 34.01 -18.61 -10.30
N GLY A 662 34.04 -17.75 -11.25
CA GLY A 662 34.75 -16.45 -11.18
C GLY A 662 33.84 -15.23 -10.95
N PHE A 663 32.58 -15.39 -10.60
CA PHE A 663 31.67 -14.24 -10.50
C PHE A 663 31.12 -13.88 -9.10
N VAL A 664 31.38 -14.67 -8.07
CA VAL A 664 30.83 -14.37 -6.73
C VAL A 664 31.79 -13.57 -5.83
N GLN A 665 33.06 -13.38 -6.21
CA GLN A 665 34.03 -12.69 -5.35
C GLN A 665 34.18 -11.17 -5.57
N ILE A 666 33.58 -10.60 -6.60
CA ILE A 666 33.68 -9.15 -6.89
C ILE A 666 32.68 -8.33 -6.07
N GLY A 667 31.48 -8.86 -5.81
CA GLY A 667 30.46 -8.16 -5.01
C GLY A 667 30.86 -7.94 -3.54
N ILE A 668 31.54 -8.91 -2.92
CA ILE A 668 31.95 -8.82 -1.50
C ILE A 668 33.11 -7.81 -1.31
N LEU A 669 33.96 -7.64 -2.30
CA LEU A 669 35.09 -6.70 -2.21
C LEU A 669 34.65 -5.23 -2.31
N ILE A 670 33.58 -4.94 -3.04
CA ILE A 670 33.03 -3.58 -3.20
C ILE A 670 32.31 -3.15 -1.92
N THR A 671 31.55 -4.03 -1.27
CA THR A 671 30.86 -3.73 -0.01
C THR A 671 31.83 -3.46 1.13
N VAL A 672 32.91 -4.21 1.21
CA VAL A 672 33.97 -3.97 2.23
C VAL A 672 34.72 -2.67 1.95
N LEU A 673 34.92 -2.30 0.70
CA LEU A 673 35.60 -1.04 0.32
C LEU A 673 34.73 0.19 0.65
N VAL A 674 33.43 0.13 0.44
CA VAL A 674 32.49 1.22 0.77
C VAL A 674 32.39 1.41 2.29
N LEU A 675 32.33 0.34 3.08
CA LEU A 675 32.35 0.40 4.53
C LEU A 675 33.69 0.93 5.08
N LEU A 676 34.80 0.60 4.44
CA LEU A 676 36.12 1.11 4.84
C LEU A 676 36.27 2.61 4.53
N ILE A 677 35.72 3.10 3.43
CA ILE A 677 35.72 4.53 3.08
C ILE A 677 34.78 5.33 4.02
N ALA A 678 33.66 4.79 4.41
CA ALA A 678 32.77 5.38 5.41
C ALA A 678 33.46 5.47 6.78
N PHE A 679 34.16 4.40 7.21
CA PHE A 679 34.88 4.38 8.48
C PHE A 679 36.07 5.34 8.51
N ILE A 680 36.76 5.55 7.39
CA ILE A 680 37.86 6.51 7.27
C ILE A 680 37.33 7.95 7.28
N ARG A 681 36.13 8.23 6.72
CA ARG A 681 35.53 9.56 6.79
C ARG A 681 35.04 9.94 8.19
N VAL A 682 34.50 9.00 8.97
CA VAL A 682 34.10 9.24 10.36
C VAL A 682 35.31 9.47 11.26
N ARG A 683 36.45 8.80 11.00
CA ARG A 683 37.65 8.94 11.84
C ARG A 683 38.50 10.20 11.56
N ASN A 684 38.33 10.82 10.39
CA ASN A 684 39.01 12.06 10.01
C ASN A 684 38.20 13.33 10.21
N GLY A 685 36.99 13.25 10.80
CA GLY A 685 36.10 14.36 11.12
C GLY A 685 36.28 14.96 12.52
N GLU A 686 37.14 14.41 13.37
CA GLU A 686 37.49 15.00 14.67
C GLU A 686 38.84 15.70 14.57
N ASP A 687 38.90 16.90 14.02
CA ASP A 687 39.79 17.99 14.33
C ASP A 687 39.62 19.12 13.31
N GLY A 688 39.02 20.22 13.71
CA GLY A 688 39.01 21.44 12.87
C GLY A 688 37.91 22.42 13.22
N ASP A 689 38.22 23.21 14.18
CA ASP A 689 37.56 24.45 14.60
C ASP A 689 36.85 25.28 13.52
N ASP A 690 35.71 25.82 13.99
CA ASP A 690 35.19 27.16 13.72
C ASP A 690 35.08 27.71 12.30
N LYS A 691 33.85 28.00 11.99
CA LYS A 691 33.33 29.13 11.20
C LYS A 691 32.28 28.74 10.18
N TRP A 692 31.04 28.96 10.54
CA TRP A 692 30.09 29.63 9.63
C TRP A 692 29.11 30.43 10.48
N ALA A 693 29.16 31.71 10.26
CA ALA A 693 28.18 32.72 10.68
C ALA A 693 26.98 32.65 9.72
#